data_825716c3e6dd36b6a688f36bb5409ddc
#
_entry.id   825716c3e6dd36b6a688f36bb5409ddc
#
_cell.length_a   1.000
_cell.length_b   1.000
_cell.length_c   1.000
_cell.angle_alpha   90.00
_cell.angle_beta   90.00
_cell.angle_gamma   90.00
#
_symmetry.space_group_name_H-M   'P 1'
#
loop_
_entity.id
_entity.type
_entity.pdbx_description
1 polymer ?
#
loop_
_entity_poly.entity_id
_entity_poly.type
_entity_poly.pdbx_seq_one_letter_code
_entity_poly.pdbx_strand_id
1 'polypeptide(L)'
;MHDYAQAIVTQDNRMTIRGKVTDISGAALPGATIIIGNTTRGAHTDLDGNYSVPFLKPGNYSLLYSFLGYESRTIQLNLNADTLINISLTAKSFLTEEVFVNATRAGERTPVSYSTVSRDEISRNNIAQDIPYLLNYTPSLVVSSDAGTGVGYTNITIRGSDVKRINVTIDGEPVNDAESHGVWWVDLPDLASSADNVQIQRGVGTSTNGAGAFGATINFQTGTLNREPYAEINSTYGSFNTSKNTISFGTGLIDKKFTIDGRLSKIWSDGYIDRAFSDLKSFYVAGTFYGEKSILKLLIFSGVEHTYQAWLGVPKDSLATHRTYNPYSYKNETDNYWQDNYQLHYSKEFTPNLSINAALHYTRGYGYYENLVPNSPFSSFKLPNAVFNNDTITSSDFITQRWLSNDFYGFTYSLNYNRKKITGVLGGGWNQYYGNHYGDIIWARIVTFNNEKFRWYQGTGNKKDFNTFLKMNYSVTAELSLFADLQFRKINYSIAGTDENLKDVTQIHNYNFFNPKGGVVYKINTKQKLYVSAGISQREPDRSNFTDADPGTTPRPEKLFDYEAGYQLISEGITVKGNIYYMNYIDQLIVTGKINEVGTTILTNVPKSYRTGIEVEATIRILNNLSWYGNTTLSRNIIPLYTDFTDNWDTSVQDQQVLKNNDISFSPSIIAGSVFDYNIFRNFHLSLNSKYVGKQYIDNTQNNSRLLNAYAVHNISVLYSIKNRLFKDLTLQFGVNNLFDKRYETNAWVYKYIEGGSEHIMDGYFPQAGINYLFRADLKF
;
A
#
# COMPACT_ATOMS: atom_id res chain seq x y z
N MET A 1 -37.15 78.20 20.68
CA MET A 1 -35.98 77.97 19.84
C MET A 1 -35.80 76.46 19.69
N HIS A 2 -36.16 75.95 18.53
CA HIS A 2 -36.06 74.52 18.23
C HIS A 2 -34.76 74.36 17.40
N ASP A 3 -33.74 73.66 17.99
CA ASP A 3 -32.58 73.18 17.26
C ASP A 3 -32.95 71.88 16.54
N TYR A 4 -32.99 71.95 15.21
CA TYR A 4 -32.98 70.73 14.35
C TYR A 4 -31.59 70.22 14.20
N ALA A 5 -31.29 69.04 14.80
CA ALA A 5 -30.10 68.28 14.50
C ALA A 5 -30.26 67.63 13.12
N GLN A 6 -29.49 68.10 12.12
CA GLN A 6 -29.37 67.41 10.83
C GLN A 6 -28.59 66.09 11.02
N ALA A 7 -29.23 64.98 10.81
CA ALA A 7 -28.57 63.68 10.69
C ALA A 7 -27.74 63.65 9.40
N ILE A 8 -26.42 63.59 9.54
CA ILE A 8 -25.51 63.34 8.43
C ILE A 8 -25.70 61.89 8.00
N VAL A 9 -26.40 61.67 6.88
CA VAL A 9 -26.47 60.39 6.20
C VAL A 9 -25.09 60.15 5.57
N THR A 10 -24.22 59.40 6.21
CA THR A 10 -22.99 58.88 5.59
C THR A 10 -23.40 57.91 4.47
N GLN A 11 -23.26 58.32 3.24
CA GLN A 11 -23.46 57.44 2.07
C GLN A 11 -22.44 56.28 2.19
N ASP A 12 -22.96 55.07 2.35
CA ASP A 12 -22.17 53.85 2.45
C ASP A 12 -21.56 53.57 1.05
N ASN A 13 -20.34 54.06 0.84
CA ASN A 13 -19.62 54.01 -0.45
C ASN A 13 -19.07 52.59 -0.73
N ARG A 14 -19.94 51.57 -0.63
CA ARG A 14 -19.59 50.19 -0.93
C ARG A 14 -19.94 49.85 -2.39
N MET A 15 -18.95 49.25 -3.06
CA MET A 15 -18.98 48.93 -4.48
C MET A 15 -19.04 47.43 -4.71
N THR A 16 -19.51 47.05 -5.89
CA THR A 16 -19.64 45.66 -6.31
C THR A 16 -18.80 45.41 -7.55
N ILE A 17 -18.03 44.32 -7.55
CA ILE A 17 -17.41 43.78 -8.77
C ILE A 17 -18.31 42.66 -9.27
N ARG A 18 -18.72 42.74 -10.53
CA ARG A 18 -19.51 41.72 -11.23
C ARG A 18 -18.84 41.33 -12.53
N GLY A 19 -19.21 40.19 -13.09
CA GLY A 19 -18.77 39.79 -14.40
C GLY A 19 -19.07 38.34 -14.71
N LYS A 20 -18.49 37.89 -15.79
CA LYS A 20 -18.64 36.52 -16.29
C LYS A 20 -17.28 35.90 -16.50
N VAL A 21 -17.14 34.62 -16.11
CA VAL A 21 -15.96 33.80 -16.42
C VAL A 21 -16.36 32.77 -17.48
N THR A 22 -15.61 32.79 -18.58
CA THR A 22 -15.80 31.86 -19.72
C THR A 22 -14.49 31.19 -20.06
N ASP A 23 -14.52 30.17 -20.90
CA ASP A 23 -13.34 29.70 -21.62
C ASP A 23 -13.06 30.57 -22.87
N ILE A 24 -11.98 30.26 -23.58
CA ILE A 24 -11.59 30.97 -24.82
C ILE A 24 -12.58 30.78 -25.97
N SER A 25 -13.46 29.74 -25.89
CA SER A 25 -14.55 29.52 -26.87
C SER A 25 -15.83 30.28 -26.52
N GLY A 26 -15.85 30.99 -25.35
CA GLY A 26 -17.00 31.70 -24.84
C GLY A 26 -17.95 30.85 -24.01
N ALA A 27 -17.67 29.56 -23.78
CA ALA A 27 -18.47 28.70 -22.92
C ALA A 27 -18.34 29.13 -21.46
N ALA A 28 -19.47 29.21 -20.74
CA ALA A 28 -19.48 29.56 -19.31
C ALA A 28 -18.69 28.54 -18.47
N LEU A 29 -18.01 29.00 -17.41
CA LEU A 29 -17.30 28.18 -16.44
C LEU A 29 -18.01 28.22 -15.08
N PRO A 30 -19.02 27.37 -14.83
CA PRO A 30 -19.74 27.31 -13.56
C PRO A 30 -18.85 26.81 -12.43
N GLY A 31 -18.90 27.46 -11.25
CA GLY A 31 -18.08 27.10 -10.12
C GLY A 31 -16.65 27.63 -10.15
N ALA A 32 -16.29 28.47 -11.14
CA ALA A 32 -15.01 29.17 -11.13
C ALA A 32 -14.91 30.04 -9.87
N THR A 33 -13.73 30.06 -9.25
CA THR A 33 -13.46 30.75 -7.99
C THR A 33 -12.79 32.09 -8.26
N ILE A 34 -13.33 33.16 -7.66
CA ILE A 34 -12.75 34.49 -7.66
C ILE A 34 -12.30 34.81 -6.24
N ILE A 35 -11.00 35.03 -6.01
CA ILE A 35 -10.43 35.37 -4.71
C ILE A 35 -9.88 36.78 -4.77
N ILE A 36 -10.23 37.60 -3.74
CA ILE A 36 -9.61 38.91 -3.56
C ILE A 36 -8.33 38.72 -2.75
N GLY A 37 -7.20 39.06 -3.37
CA GLY A 37 -5.87 38.89 -2.77
C GLY A 37 -5.76 39.55 -1.39
N ASN A 38 -5.05 38.87 -0.49
CA ASN A 38 -4.85 39.27 0.91
C ASN A 38 -6.13 39.34 1.76
N THR A 39 -7.24 38.73 1.32
CA THR A 39 -8.50 38.65 2.06
C THR A 39 -9.06 37.24 2.07
N THR A 40 -10.03 36.96 2.97
CA THR A 40 -10.83 35.73 2.97
C THR A 40 -12.09 35.86 2.11
N ARG A 41 -12.23 36.92 1.31
CA ARG A 41 -13.42 37.22 0.51
C ARG A 41 -13.22 36.74 -0.93
N GLY A 42 -14.30 36.22 -1.50
CA GLY A 42 -14.35 35.78 -2.88
C GLY A 42 -15.79 35.47 -3.31
N ALA A 43 -15.93 34.96 -4.52
CA ALA A 43 -17.18 34.47 -5.09
C ALA A 43 -16.94 33.23 -5.94
N HIS A 44 -18.01 32.48 -6.21
CA HIS A 44 -18.03 31.44 -7.23
C HIS A 44 -19.01 31.84 -8.33
N THR A 45 -18.73 31.41 -9.56
CA THR A 45 -19.62 31.63 -10.68
C THR A 45 -20.86 30.72 -10.60
N ASP A 46 -22.01 31.25 -11.03
CA ASP A 46 -23.24 30.49 -11.22
C ASP A 46 -23.20 29.57 -12.48
N LEU A 47 -24.32 28.93 -12.81
CA LEU A 47 -24.41 28.01 -13.96
C LEU A 47 -24.16 28.69 -15.30
N ASP A 48 -24.38 30.01 -15.41
CA ASP A 48 -24.14 30.83 -16.60
C ASP A 48 -22.75 31.45 -16.60
N GLY A 49 -21.91 31.18 -15.58
CA GLY A 49 -20.58 31.70 -15.41
C GLY A 49 -20.51 33.10 -14.81
N ASN A 50 -21.62 33.67 -14.32
CA ASN A 50 -21.66 35.00 -13.73
C ASN A 50 -21.21 34.95 -12.26
N TYR A 51 -20.57 36.02 -11.80
CA TYR A 51 -20.17 36.20 -10.39
C TYR A 51 -20.48 37.62 -9.90
N SER A 52 -20.57 37.76 -8.58
CA SER A 52 -20.71 39.06 -7.91
C SER A 52 -19.99 39.07 -6.57
N VAL A 53 -19.15 40.08 -6.36
CA VAL A 53 -18.42 40.32 -5.10
C VAL A 53 -18.91 41.69 -4.56
N PRO A 54 -19.91 41.74 -3.69
CA PRO A 54 -20.50 42.99 -3.19
C PRO A 54 -19.74 43.54 -1.98
N PHE A 55 -20.09 44.76 -1.61
CA PHE A 55 -19.68 45.45 -0.36
C PHE A 55 -18.18 45.68 -0.22
N LEU A 56 -17.49 46.04 -1.31
CA LEU A 56 -16.09 46.41 -1.32
C LEU A 56 -15.93 47.92 -1.10
N LYS A 57 -14.87 48.33 -0.40
CA LYS A 57 -14.51 49.77 -0.28
C LYS A 57 -13.70 50.21 -1.50
N PRO A 58 -13.68 51.53 -1.83
CA PRO A 58 -12.71 52.02 -2.82
C PRO A 58 -11.29 51.64 -2.48
N GLY A 59 -10.50 51.21 -3.47
CA GLY A 59 -9.09 50.84 -3.26
C GLY A 59 -8.51 49.92 -4.33
N ASN A 60 -7.25 49.54 -4.16
CA ASN A 60 -6.54 48.63 -5.06
C ASN A 60 -6.78 47.17 -4.63
N TYR A 61 -7.25 46.34 -5.56
CA TYR A 61 -7.53 44.94 -5.37
C TYR A 61 -6.79 44.07 -6.38
N SER A 62 -6.32 42.92 -5.92
CA SER A 62 -5.82 41.84 -6.75
C SER A 62 -6.90 40.76 -6.81
N LEU A 63 -7.41 40.45 -7.98
CA LEU A 63 -8.45 39.45 -8.20
C LEU A 63 -7.83 38.24 -8.86
N LEU A 64 -7.82 37.08 -8.18
CA LEU A 64 -7.39 35.79 -8.73
C LEU A 64 -8.61 35.01 -9.22
N TYR A 65 -8.67 34.76 -10.51
CA TYR A 65 -9.67 33.92 -11.15
C TYR A 65 -9.08 32.52 -11.37
N SER A 66 -9.72 31.49 -10.86
CA SER A 66 -9.27 30.12 -11.00
C SER A 66 -10.44 29.16 -11.26
N PHE A 67 -10.19 28.16 -12.10
CA PHE A 67 -11.12 27.07 -12.35
C PHE A 67 -10.34 25.78 -12.60
N LEU A 68 -10.88 24.66 -12.15
CA LEU A 68 -10.24 23.36 -12.30
C LEU A 68 -10.01 23.05 -13.80
N GLY A 69 -8.78 22.77 -14.19
CA GLY A 69 -8.42 22.52 -15.59
C GLY A 69 -8.15 23.77 -16.42
N TYR A 70 -8.09 24.97 -15.81
CA TYR A 70 -7.80 26.24 -16.51
C TYR A 70 -6.62 26.99 -15.87
N GLU A 71 -5.91 27.79 -16.66
CA GLU A 71 -4.86 28.67 -16.14
C GLU A 71 -5.48 29.77 -15.29
N SER A 72 -4.97 29.91 -14.06
CA SER A 72 -5.42 30.99 -13.18
C SER A 72 -4.94 32.33 -13.72
N ARG A 73 -5.81 33.35 -13.67
CA ARG A 73 -5.51 34.71 -14.14
C ARG A 73 -5.69 35.72 -13.00
N THR A 74 -4.66 36.52 -12.78
CA THR A 74 -4.70 37.59 -11.78
C THR A 74 -4.88 38.95 -12.46
N ILE A 75 -5.82 39.76 -11.97
CA ILE A 75 -6.06 41.13 -12.43
C ILE A 75 -5.88 42.07 -11.26
N GLN A 76 -5.13 43.15 -11.50
CA GLN A 76 -5.03 44.28 -10.60
C GLN A 76 -6.09 45.32 -10.96
N LEU A 77 -6.87 45.75 -9.99
CA LEU A 77 -7.99 46.69 -10.17
C LEU A 77 -7.92 47.80 -9.15
N ASN A 78 -8.05 49.05 -9.61
CA ASN A 78 -8.38 50.15 -8.74
C ASN A 78 -9.89 50.41 -8.78
N LEU A 79 -10.57 50.01 -7.70
CA LEU A 79 -12.02 50.07 -7.59
C LEU A 79 -12.45 51.43 -7.07
N ASN A 80 -13.09 52.25 -7.94
CA ASN A 80 -13.62 53.54 -7.62
C ASN A 80 -15.12 53.69 -7.91
N ALA A 81 -15.71 52.68 -8.56
CA ALA A 81 -17.14 52.54 -8.87
C ALA A 81 -17.50 51.07 -9.08
N ASP A 82 -18.79 50.76 -9.11
CA ASP A 82 -19.28 49.42 -9.50
C ASP A 82 -18.64 49.03 -10.85
N THR A 83 -17.99 47.88 -10.90
CA THR A 83 -17.12 47.48 -12.02
C THR A 83 -17.56 46.12 -12.59
N LEU A 84 -17.66 46.07 -13.93
CA LEU A 84 -17.90 44.81 -14.67
C LEU A 84 -16.59 44.28 -15.24
N ILE A 85 -16.20 43.04 -14.87
CA ILE A 85 -14.98 42.39 -15.35
C ILE A 85 -15.33 41.00 -15.89
N ASN A 86 -15.32 40.86 -17.21
CA ASN A 86 -15.47 39.57 -17.87
C ASN A 86 -14.08 38.96 -18.12
N ILE A 87 -13.90 37.69 -17.79
CA ILE A 87 -12.63 36.99 -17.91
C ILE A 87 -12.81 35.75 -18.76
N SER A 88 -11.92 35.58 -19.72
CA SER A 88 -11.74 34.32 -20.42
C SER A 88 -10.50 33.62 -19.84
N LEU A 89 -10.69 32.38 -19.33
CA LEU A 89 -9.61 31.51 -18.90
C LEU A 89 -9.21 30.59 -20.04
N THR A 90 -7.91 30.41 -20.22
CA THR A 90 -7.37 29.45 -21.16
C THR A 90 -7.42 28.07 -20.50
N ALA A 91 -8.03 27.09 -21.18
CA ALA A 91 -7.91 25.71 -20.71
C ALA A 91 -6.41 25.39 -20.58
N LYS A 92 -6.02 24.90 -19.43
CA LYS A 92 -4.69 24.32 -19.31
C LYS A 92 -4.66 23.13 -20.29
N SER A 93 -3.93 23.26 -21.39
CA SER A 93 -3.50 22.09 -22.15
C SER A 93 -2.37 21.42 -21.35
N PHE A 94 -2.71 20.93 -20.18
CA PHE A 94 -1.89 19.99 -19.45
C PHE A 94 -2.53 18.62 -19.68
N LEU A 95 -1.85 17.80 -20.42
CA LEU A 95 -1.72 16.41 -20.04
C LEU A 95 -1.20 16.48 -18.61
N THR A 96 -2.10 16.63 -17.68
CA THR A 96 -1.77 16.52 -16.27
C THR A 96 -1.40 15.05 -16.05
N GLU A 97 -0.51 14.80 -15.12
CA GLU A 97 -0.30 13.50 -14.49
C GLU A 97 -1.62 12.81 -14.15
N GLU A 98 -2.71 13.56 -14.00
CA GLU A 98 -4.10 13.12 -13.95
C GLU A 98 -4.49 12.10 -15.04
N VAL A 99 -3.90 12.13 -16.24
CA VAL A 99 -4.22 11.17 -17.31
C VAL A 99 -3.61 9.78 -16.99
N PHE A 100 -2.39 9.71 -16.46
CA PHE A 100 -1.82 8.44 -15.99
C PHE A 100 -2.61 7.88 -14.81
N VAL A 101 -2.96 8.72 -13.86
CA VAL A 101 -3.55 8.38 -12.58
C VAL A 101 -5.01 7.96 -12.69
N ASN A 102 -5.81 8.68 -13.50
CA ASN A 102 -7.24 8.39 -13.64
C ASN A 102 -7.53 7.06 -14.35
N ALA A 103 -6.61 6.57 -15.18
CA ALA A 103 -6.79 5.30 -15.86
C ALA A 103 -6.77 4.10 -14.90
N THR A 104 -5.91 4.13 -13.88
CA THR A 104 -5.67 3.00 -12.94
C THR A 104 -6.45 3.10 -11.64
N ARG A 105 -7.12 4.22 -11.35
CA ARG A 105 -7.77 4.48 -10.06
C ARG A 105 -9.28 4.38 -10.10
N ALA A 106 -9.84 4.11 -8.92
CA ALA A 106 -11.27 4.24 -8.70
C ALA A 106 -11.65 5.72 -8.60
N GLY A 107 -12.65 6.12 -9.36
CA GLY A 107 -13.19 7.47 -9.36
C GLY A 107 -14.65 7.49 -8.88
N GLU A 108 -15.29 8.66 -8.95
CA GLU A 108 -16.66 8.87 -8.46
C GLU A 108 -17.71 7.95 -9.08
N ARG A 109 -17.50 7.50 -10.34
CA ARG A 109 -18.42 6.63 -11.08
C ARG A 109 -18.06 5.14 -10.96
N THR A 110 -17.05 4.80 -10.17
CA THR A 110 -16.62 3.42 -9.97
C THR A 110 -17.28 2.86 -8.71
N PRO A 111 -18.07 1.77 -8.80
CA PRO A 111 -18.80 1.21 -7.66
C PRO A 111 -17.92 0.26 -6.83
N VAL A 112 -16.84 0.80 -6.25
CA VAL A 112 -15.91 0.04 -5.38
C VAL A 112 -15.61 0.83 -4.13
N SER A 113 -15.30 0.13 -3.04
CA SER A 113 -14.85 0.77 -1.80
C SER A 113 -13.38 1.14 -1.89
N TYR A 114 -13.06 2.41 -1.63
CA TYR A 114 -11.66 2.86 -1.61
C TYR A 114 -11.44 3.98 -0.60
N SER A 115 -10.20 4.08 -0.14
CA SER A 115 -9.67 5.19 0.66
C SER A 115 -8.43 5.75 -0.02
N THR A 116 -8.17 7.04 0.14
CA THR A 116 -6.98 7.69 -0.41
C THR A 116 -6.26 8.40 0.73
N VAL A 117 -4.98 8.11 0.88
CA VAL A 117 -4.06 8.79 1.81
C VAL A 117 -3.33 9.86 1.01
N SER A 118 -3.48 11.11 1.39
CA SER A 118 -2.90 12.26 0.70
C SER A 118 -1.42 12.46 1.04
N ARG A 119 -0.71 13.27 0.22
CA ARG A 119 0.69 13.65 0.48
C ARG A 119 0.89 14.26 1.87
N ASP A 120 -0.03 15.12 2.28
CA ASP A 120 0.05 15.76 3.60
C ASP A 120 -0.09 14.75 4.75
N GLU A 121 -0.99 13.76 4.61
CA GLU A 121 -1.15 12.68 5.59
C GLU A 121 0.08 11.76 5.61
N ILE A 122 0.61 11.40 4.43
CA ILE A 122 1.85 10.64 4.29
C ILE A 122 2.98 11.40 4.98
N SER A 123 3.20 12.67 4.64
CA SER A 123 4.28 13.49 5.18
C SER A 123 4.22 13.61 6.71
N ARG A 124 3.03 13.75 7.30
CA ARG A 124 2.87 13.83 8.77
C ARG A 124 3.15 12.52 9.47
N ASN A 125 2.84 11.40 8.85
CA ASN A 125 2.95 10.07 9.47
C ASN A 125 4.25 9.34 9.10
N ASN A 126 4.98 9.75 8.07
CA ASN A 126 6.22 9.12 7.62
C ASN A 126 7.42 9.54 8.49
N ILE A 127 7.42 9.12 9.75
CA ILE A 127 8.49 9.48 10.70
C ILE A 127 9.71 8.57 10.49
N ALA A 128 9.55 7.24 10.53
CA ALA A 128 10.63 6.28 10.22
C ALA A 128 10.08 4.90 9.85
N GLN A 129 8.82 4.61 10.18
CA GLN A 129 8.21 3.31 9.99
C GLN A 129 7.89 3.04 8.52
N ASP A 130 7.80 1.76 8.17
CA ASP A 130 7.49 1.30 6.81
C ASP A 130 6.06 1.63 6.39
N ILE A 131 5.79 1.51 5.11
CA ILE A 131 4.51 1.81 4.47
C ILE A 131 3.29 1.18 5.15
N PRO A 132 3.28 -0.10 5.59
CA PRO A 132 2.16 -0.68 6.31
C PRO A 132 1.68 0.17 7.49
N TYR A 133 2.61 0.73 8.26
CA TYR A 133 2.29 1.56 9.43
C TYR A 133 1.68 2.91 9.06
N LEU A 134 2.08 3.49 7.91
CA LEU A 134 1.48 4.73 7.39
C LEU A 134 0.00 4.52 6.99
N LEU A 135 -0.34 3.30 6.55
CA LEU A 135 -1.68 2.93 6.11
C LEU A 135 -2.56 2.35 7.23
N ASN A 136 -2.02 2.20 8.45
CA ASN A 136 -2.65 1.48 9.57
C ASN A 136 -4.05 1.99 9.96
N TYR A 137 -4.34 3.27 9.70
CA TYR A 137 -5.65 3.87 10.03
C TYR A 137 -6.68 3.74 8.90
N THR A 138 -6.38 2.98 7.84
CA THR A 138 -7.36 2.62 6.79
C THR A 138 -8.33 1.56 7.32
N PRO A 139 -9.64 1.56 6.92
CA PRO A 139 -10.59 0.54 7.31
C PRO A 139 -10.14 -0.88 6.96
N SER A 140 -10.46 -1.85 7.81
CA SER A 140 -10.18 -3.30 7.65
C SER A 140 -8.69 -3.68 7.56
N LEU A 141 -7.78 -2.77 7.89
CA LEU A 141 -6.34 -2.96 7.74
C LEU A 141 -5.69 -3.32 9.08
N VAL A 142 -4.85 -4.33 9.10
CA VAL A 142 -4.00 -4.73 10.24
C VAL A 142 -2.56 -4.83 9.76
N VAL A 143 -1.62 -4.39 10.61
CA VAL A 143 -0.19 -4.42 10.33
C VAL A 143 0.54 -5.32 11.31
N SER A 144 1.67 -5.87 10.89
CA SER A 144 2.61 -6.59 11.76
C SER A 144 4.06 -6.21 11.46
N SER A 145 4.95 -6.43 12.43
CA SER A 145 6.39 -6.23 12.30
C SER A 145 7.13 -7.34 13.02
N ASP A 146 8.06 -7.98 12.35
CA ASP A 146 8.83 -9.08 12.92
C ASP A 146 9.87 -8.56 13.93
N ALA A 147 10.53 -7.44 13.62
CA ALA A 147 11.44 -6.75 14.52
C ALA A 147 10.72 -5.91 15.62
N GLY A 148 9.38 -5.78 15.56
CA GLY A 148 8.54 -5.14 16.57
C GLY A 148 8.55 -3.61 16.60
N THR A 149 9.31 -2.93 15.73
CA THR A 149 9.42 -1.45 15.68
C THR A 149 8.65 -0.83 14.53
N GLY A 150 8.22 -1.64 13.55
CA GLY A 150 7.64 -1.17 12.29
C GLY A 150 8.68 -0.76 11.26
N VAL A 151 9.94 -1.20 11.41
CA VAL A 151 11.03 -1.05 10.45
C VAL A 151 11.57 -2.43 10.10
N GLY A 152 11.84 -2.70 8.82
CA GLY A 152 12.35 -3.96 8.31
C GLY A 152 11.24 -4.86 7.78
N TYR A 153 11.14 -6.11 8.26
CA TYR A 153 10.07 -7.02 7.86
C TYR A 153 8.74 -6.60 8.46
N THR A 154 7.90 -6.01 7.61
CA THR A 154 6.56 -5.55 7.97
C THR A 154 5.52 -6.11 7.00
N ASN A 155 4.33 -6.40 7.49
CA ASN A 155 3.25 -6.99 6.70
C ASN A 155 1.93 -6.23 6.89
N ILE A 156 1.01 -6.46 5.95
CA ILE A 156 -0.31 -5.84 5.91
C ILE A 156 -1.36 -6.90 5.56
N THR A 157 -2.50 -6.85 6.23
CA THR A 157 -3.70 -7.58 5.83
C THR A 157 -4.87 -6.62 5.65
N ILE A 158 -5.73 -6.87 4.66
CA ILE A 158 -6.92 -6.06 4.39
C ILE A 158 -8.13 -7.00 4.28
N ARG A 159 -9.15 -6.80 5.12
CA ARG A 159 -10.30 -7.71 5.26
C ARG A 159 -9.85 -9.17 5.53
N GLY A 160 -8.73 -9.35 6.23
CA GLY A 160 -8.09 -10.65 6.46
C GLY A 160 -7.44 -11.29 5.23
N SER A 161 -7.38 -10.60 4.09
CA SER A 161 -6.55 -11.00 2.95
C SER A 161 -5.09 -10.63 3.23
N ASP A 162 -4.20 -11.61 3.12
CA ASP A 162 -2.77 -11.47 3.36
C ASP A 162 -2.06 -10.72 2.22
N VAL A 163 -0.77 -10.39 2.41
CA VAL A 163 0.06 -9.67 1.45
C VAL A 163 0.11 -10.32 0.07
N LYS A 164 0.03 -11.66 0.00
CA LYS A 164 0.03 -12.40 -1.28
C LYS A 164 -1.26 -12.22 -2.09
N ARG A 165 -2.34 -11.70 -1.47
CA ARG A 165 -3.64 -11.39 -2.09
C ARG A 165 -3.86 -9.90 -2.29
N ILE A 166 -2.88 -9.08 -1.95
CA ILE A 166 -2.91 -7.62 -2.11
C ILE A 166 -2.02 -7.26 -3.30
N ASN A 167 -2.63 -6.68 -4.31
CA ASN A 167 -1.89 -6.16 -5.46
C ASN A 167 -1.33 -4.76 -5.14
N VAL A 168 -0.08 -4.49 -5.49
CA VAL A 168 0.56 -3.21 -5.31
C VAL A 168 1.09 -2.69 -6.63
N THR A 169 0.83 -1.42 -6.93
CA THR A 169 1.35 -0.75 -8.12
C THR A 169 2.01 0.58 -7.77
N ILE A 170 3.05 0.92 -8.52
CA ILE A 170 3.68 2.24 -8.51
C ILE A 170 3.49 2.84 -9.89
N ASP A 171 2.76 3.97 -9.96
CA ASP A 171 2.38 4.65 -11.21
C ASP A 171 1.67 3.73 -12.22
N GLY A 172 0.96 2.70 -11.72
CA GLY A 172 0.22 1.72 -12.51
C GLY A 172 1.00 0.46 -12.88
N GLU A 173 2.32 0.40 -12.62
CA GLU A 173 3.13 -0.78 -12.87
C GLU A 173 3.17 -1.71 -11.67
N PRO A 174 3.04 -3.04 -11.85
CA PRO A 174 3.04 -4.00 -10.77
C PRO A 174 4.42 -4.14 -10.12
N VAL A 175 4.44 -4.20 -8.78
CA VAL A 175 5.67 -4.43 -7.99
C VAL A 175 5.61 -5.69 -7.14
N ASN A 176 4.53 -6.46 -7.19
CA ASN A 176 4.48 -7.77 -6.56
C ASN A 176 5.45 -8.72 -7.26
N ASP A 177 6.21 -9.48 -6.47
CA ASP A 177 7.00 -10.59 -6.99
C ASP A 177 6.09 -11.63 -7.67
N ALA A 178 6.46 -12.09 -8.86
CA ALA A 178 5.59 -12.91 -9.66
C ALA A 178 5.47 -14.36 -9.16
N GLU A 179 6.44 -14.87 -8.40
CA GLU A 179 6.42 -16.23 -7.85
C GLU A 179 5.81 -16.30 -6.46
N SER A 180 6.16 -15.38 -5.56
CA SER A 180 5.62 -15.33 -4.19
C SER A 180 4.29 -14.59 -4.09
N HIS A 181 3.95 -13.76 -5.09
CA HIS A 181 2.81 -12.84 -5.14
C HIS A 181 2.85 -11.72 -4.08
N GLY A 182 3.84 -11.69 -3.22
CA GLY A 182 3.99 -10.70 -2.18
C GLY A 182 4.67 -9.41 -2.63
N VAL A 183 4.59 -8.40 -1.79
CA VAL A 183 5.47 -7.23 -1.79
C VAL A 183 6.21 -7.22 -0.47
N TRP A 184 7.52 -7.19 -0.55
CA TRP A 184 8.39 -7.06 0.61
C TRP A 184 8.70 -5.58 0.80
N TRP A 185 8.10 -4.97 1.82
CA TRP A 185 8.22 -3.52 2.05
C TRP A 185 9.65 -3.12 2.41
N VAL A 186 10.40 -4.04 2.95
CA VAL A 186 11.83 -3.90 3.26
C VAL A 186 12.67 -3.65 2.01
N ASP A 187 12.25 -4.14 0.84
CA ASP A 187 12.89 -3.91 -0.47
C ASP A 187 12.51 -2.57 -1.11
N LEU A 188 11.55 -1.85 -0.53
CA LEU A 188 11.07 -0.54 -0.96
C LEU A 188 11.24 0.54 0.12
N PRO A 189 12.45 0.69 0.70
CA PRO A 189 12.66 1.56 1.84
C PRO A 189 12.31 3.01 1.50
N ASP A 190 11.55 3.65 2.40
CA ASP A 190 11.16 5.06 2.27
C ASP A 190 10.47 5.44 0.96
N LEU A 191 9.84 4.49 0.26
CA LEU A 191 9.05 4.79 -0.95
C LEU A 191 7.98 5.87 -0.66
N ALA A 192 7.44 5.90 0.55
CA ALA A 192 6.46 6.89 0.99
C ALA A 192 6.94 8.34 0.84
N SER A 193 8.23 8.61 0.99
CA SER A 193 8.81 9.97 0.78
C SER A 193 8.77 10.41 -0.68
N SER A 194 8.58 9.49 -1.64
CA SER A 194 8.39 9.79 -3.06
C SER A 194 6.92 9.74 -3.49
N ALA A 195 6.01 9.31 -2.61
CA ALA A 195 4.61 9.17 -2.93
C ALA A 195 3.84 10.49 -2.76
N ASP A 196 3.04 10.84 -3.76
CA ASP A 196 2.12 11.99 -3.71
C ASP A 196 0.79 11.63 -3.08
N ASN A 197 0.35 10.41 -3.30
CA ASN A 197 -0.79 9.83 -2.62
C ASN A 197 -0.82 8.30 -2.81
N VAL A 198 -1.58 7.63 -1.94
CA VAL A 198 -1.80 6.19 -1.99
C VAL A 198 -3.30 5.92 -1.99
N GLN A 199 -3.81 5.21 -3.00
CA GLN A 199 -5.18 4.75 -3.02
C GLN A 199 -5.24 3.27 -2.68
N ILE A 200 -6.06 2.93 -1.68
CA ILE A 200 -6.33 1.56 -1.26
C ILE A 200 -7.74 1.19 -1.72
N GLN A 201 -7.88 0.23 -2.64
CA GLN A 201 -9.14 -0.36 -3.06
C GLN A 201 -9.31 -1.69 -2.33
N ARG A 202 -10.45 -1.89 -1.69
CA ARG A 202 -10.78 -3.13 -0.96
C ARG A 202 -11.64 -4.04 -1.82
N GLY A 203 -11.52 -5.36 -1.64
CA GLY A 203 -12.17 -6.36 -2.50
C GLY A 203 -11.47 -6.53 -3.85
N VAL A 204 -12.18 -7.06 -4.83
CA VAL A 204 -11.61 -7.38 -6.16
C VAL A 204 -11.15 -6.16 -6.96
N GLY A 205 -11.56 -4.96 -6.58
CA GLY A 205 -11.17 -3.72 -7.25
C GLY A 205 -11.51 -3.68 -8.75
N THR A 206 -10.80 -2.84 -9.51
CA THR A 206 -10.95 -2.72 -10.96
C THR A 206 -9.82 -3.41 -11.71
N SER A 207 -10.05 -3.87 -12.93
CA SER A 207 -9.04 -4.54 -13.76
C SER A 207 -7.88 -3.63 -14.18
N THR A 208 -8.07 -2.31 -14.10
CA THR A 208 -7.01 -1.32 -14.31
C THR A 208 -5.89 -1.35 -13.24
N ASN A 209 -6.12 -2.05 -12.12
CA ASN A 209 -5.10 -2.28 -11.11
C ASN A 209 -4.08 -3.35 -11.51
N GLY A 210 -4.24 -3.97 -12.68
CA GLY A 210 -3.37 -5.03 -13.16
C GLY A 210 -3.91 -6.43 -12.93
N ALA A 211 -3.11 -7.41 -13.33
CA ALA A 211 -3.47 -8.82 -13.32
C ALA A 211 -3.63 -9.42 -11.91
N GLY A 212 -2.91 -8.88 -10.92
CA GLY A 212 -2.88 -9.39 -9.54
C GLY A 212 -4.03 -8.94 -8.63
N ALA A 213 -4.95 -8.07 -9.10
CA ALA A 213 -6.05 -7.57 -8.27
C ALA A 213 -6.98 -8.70 -7.83
N PHE A 214 -6.99 -9.03 -6.52
CA PHE A 214 -7.76 -10.15 -5.95
C PHE A 214 -8.47 -9.76 -4.64
N GLY A 215 -7.77 -9.63 -3.52
CA GLY A 215 -8.37 -9.32 -2.22
C GLY A 215 -8.38 -7.82 -1.89
N ALA A 216 -7.37 -7.09 -2.35
CA ALA A 216 -7.26 -5.63 -2.29
C ALA A 216 -6.21 -5.12 -3.28
N THR A 217 -6.16 -3.80 -3.46
CA THR A 217 -5.11 -3.15 -4.26
C THR A 217 -4.63 -1.87 -3.59
N ILE A 218 -3.30 -1.65 -3.59
CA ILE A 218 -2.64 -0.44 -3.10
C ILE A 218 -1.94 0.21 -4.30
N ASN A 219 -2.37 1.42 -4.67
CA ASN A 219 -1.83 2.16 -5.81
C ASN A 219 -1.07 3.38 -5.33
N PHE A 220 0.24 3.38 -5.49
CA PHE A 220 1.10 4.54 -5.27
C PHE A 220 1.14 5.41 -6.51
N GLN A 221 1.07 6.72 -6.29
CA GLN A 221 1.37 7.71 -7.28
C GLN A 221 2.60 8.48 -6.85
N THR A 222 3.56 8.66 -7.76
CA THR A 222 4.82 9.36 -7.52
C THR A 222 5.05 10.45 -8.55
N GLY A 223 5.76 11.52 -8.15
CA GLY A 223 6.32 12.51 -9.08
C GLY A 223 5.30 13.48 -9.65
N THR A 224 4.40 14.04 -8.83
CA THR A 224 3.56 15.19 -9.22
C THR A 224 4.43 16.38 -9.63
N LEU A 225 4.04 17.06 -10.70
CA LEU A 225 4.75 18.21 -11.25
C LEU A 225 5.00 19.30 -10.20
N ASN A 226 6.24 19.42 -9.75
CA ASN A 226 6.73 20.57 -9.02
C ASN A 226 7.22 21.62 -10.02
N ARG A 227 6.64 22.82 -9.96
CA ARG A 227 7.03 23.91 -10.89
C ARG A 227 8.25 24.67 -10.42
N GLU A 228 8.45 24.75 -9.10
CA GLU A 228 9.57 25.45 -8.47
C GLU A 228 10.64 24.46 -8.03
N PRO A 229 11.92 24.84 -8.11
CA PRO A 229 13.00 24.02 -7.57
C PRO A 229 12.85 23.91 -6.05
N TYR A 230 13.23 22.75 -5.51
CA TYR A 230 13.21 22.49 -4.07
C TYR A 230 14.36 21.58 -3.66
N ALA A 231 14.72 21.67 -2.38
CA ALA A 231 15.55 20.70 -1.69
C ALA A 231 14.98 20.51 -0.28
N GLU A 232 14.95 19.25 0.17
CA GLU A 232 14.45 18.88 1.49
C GLU A 232 15.43 17.93 2.16
N ILE A 233 15.68 18.15 3.45
CA ILE A 233 16.44 17.25 4.31
C ILE A 233 15.50 16.82 5.43
N ASN A 234 15.26 15.53 5.54
CA ASN A 234 14.48 14.92 6.61
C ASN A 234 15.41 14.06 7.46
N SER A 235 15.46 14.30 8.75
CA SER A 235 16.26 13.52 9.69
C SER A 235 15.42 13.13 10.88
N THR A 236 15.36 11.83 11.17
CA THR A 236 14.64 11.26 12.31
C THR A 236 15.62 10.47 13.17
N TYR A 237 15.43 10.53 14.48
CA TYR A 237 16.14 9.72 15.46
C TYR A 237 15.21 9.34 16.61
N GLY A 238 15.39 8.15 17.20
CA GLY A 238 14.57 7.72 18.33
C GLY A 238 14.94 6.40 18.98
N SER A 239 13.98 5.81 19.66
CA SER A 239 14.13 4.55 20.39
C SER A 239 14.66 3.44 19.49
N PHE A 240 15.33 2.45 20.09
CA PHE A 240 15.97 1.34 19.39
C PHE A 240 17.04 1.80 18.37
N ASN A 241 17.72 2.91 18.68
CA ASN A 241 18.71 3.54 17.79
C ASN A 241 18.14 3.77 16.38
N THR A 242 16.80 3.91 16.26
CA THR A 242 16.16 4.11 14.98
C THR A 242 16.54 5.47 14.41
N SER A 243 17.08 5.48 13.20
CA SER A 243 17.41 6.70 12.47
C SER A 243 16.95 6.59 11.02
N LYS A 244 16.41 7.69 10.49
CA LYS A 244 16.08 7.83 9.08
C LYS A 244 16.62 9.17 8.58
N ASN A 245 17.38 9.15 7.50
CA ASN A 245 17.93 10.34 6.87
C ASN A 245 17.57 10.31 5.38
N THR A 246 16.84 11.32 4.93
CA THR A 246 16.35 11.44 3.57
C THR A 246 16.71 12.80 3.01
N ILE A 247 17.27 12.83 1.80
CA ILE A 247 17.50 14.04 1.03
C ILE A 247 16.66 13.93 -0.24
N SER A 248 15.81 14.91 -0.47
CA SER A 248 15.00 15.02 -1.68
C SER A 248 15.26 16.35 -2.38
N PHE A 249 15.27 16.34 -3.70
CA PHE A 249 15.48 17.54 -4.51
C PHE A 249 14.71 17.46 -5.82
N GLY A 250 14.38 18.62 -6.37
CA GLY A 250 13.78 18.75 -7.68
C GLY A 250 14.19 20.03 -8.36
N THR A 251 14.33 19.97 -9.70
CA THR A 251 14.74 21.12 -10.51
C THR A 251 13.64 22.15 -10.71
N GLY A 252 12.39 21.79 -10.38
CA GLY A 252 11.25 22.52 -10.91
C GLY A 252 11.12 22.35 -12.43
N LEU A 253 10.26 23.14 -13.05
CA LEU A 253 9.97 23.05 -14.48
C LEU A 253 10.99 23.87 -15.30
N ILE A 254 12.00 23.19 -15.85
CA ILE A 254 13.02 23.77 -16.73
C ILE A 254 12.41 23.99 -18.12
N ASP A 255 12.59 25.18 -18.69
CA ASP A 255 12.09 25.58 -20.04
C ASP A 255 10.62 25.21 -20.29
N LYS A 256 9.81 25.15 -19.23
CA LYS A 256 8.40 24.75 -19.25
C LYS A 256 8.18 23.32 -19.78
N LYS A 257 9.22 22.47 -19.84
CA LYS A 257 9.15 21.15 -20.48
C LYS A 257 9.76 20.00 -19.68
N PHE A 258 10.73 20.25 -18.80
CA PHE A 258 11.46 19.17 -18.14
C PHE A 258 11.45 19.33 -16.63
N THR A 259 11.32 18.20 -15.93
CA THR A 259 11.63 18.11 -14.49
C THR A 259 12.56 16.94 -14.23
N ILE A 260 13.40 17.10 -13.21
CA ILE A 260 14.18 16.02 -12.61
C ILE A 260 13.93 16.09 -11.11
N ASP A 261 13.46 15.00 -10.54
CA ASP A 261 13.25 14.84 -9.10
C ASP A 261 14.11 13.68 -8.61
N GLY A 262 14.68 13.80 -7.42
CA GLY A 262 15.52 12.79 -6.83
C GLY A 262 15.37 12.67 -5.33
N ARG A 263 15.65 11.47 -4.80
CA ARG A 263 15.68 11.17 -3.38
C ARG A 263 16.76 10.15 -3.07
N LEU A 264 17.47 10.36 -1.96
CA LEU A 264 18.37 9.40 -1.32
C LEU A 264 17.89 9.18 0.10
N SER A 265 17.84 7.94 0.55
CA SER A 265 17.40 7.62 1.91
C SER A 265 18.24 6.51 2.54
N LYS A 266 18.49 6.64 3.84
CA LYS A 266 19.04 5.60 4.69
C LYS A 266 18.21 5.48 5.96
N ILE A 267 17.84 4.23 6.31
CA ILE A 267 17.12 3.88 7.55
C ILE A 267 17.96 2.87 8.31
N TRP A 268 18.07 3.06 9.61
CA TRP A 268 18.66 2.12 10.54
C TRP A 268 17.73 1.91 11.73
N SER A 269 17.63 0.70 12.24
CA SER A 269 17.00 0.38 13.53
C SER A 269 17.65 -0.86 14.13
N ASP A 270 17.88 -0.89 15.44
CA ASP A 270 18.34 -2.09 16.14
C ASP A 270 17.21 -3.13 16.31
N GLY A 271 15.93 -2.71 16.07
CA GLY A 271 14.75 -3.54 16.36
C GLY A 271 14.40 -3.58 17.85
N TYR A 272 13.19 -4.04 18.16
CA TYR A 272 12.77 -4.34 19.53
C TYR A 272 13.21 -5.76 19.95
N ILE A 273 13.20 -6.69 19.00
CA ILE A 273 13.66 -8.07 19.20
C ILE A 273 15.18 -8.11 19.19
N ASP A 274 15.76 -8.92 20.07
CA ASP A 274 17.22 -9.04 20.22
C ASP A 274 17.91 -9.30 18.88
N ARG A 275 18.90 -8.49 18.53
CA ARG A 275 19.67 -8.55 17.26
C ARG A 275 18.90 -8.23 15.99
N ALA A 276 17.60 -8.01 16.01
CA ALA A 276 16.75 -7.81 14.81
C ALA A 276 16.97 -6.44 14.16
N PHE A 277 18.21 -6.11 13.81
CA PHE A 277 18.54 -4.84 13.18
C PHE A 277 18.09 -4.78 11.72
N SER A 278 17.88 -3.57 11.23
CA SER A 278 17.64 -3.25 9.82
C SER A 278 18.56 -2.12 9.35
N ASP A 279 19.34 -2.35 8.30
CA ASP A 279 20.12 -1.33 7.56
C ASP A 279 19.59 -1.24 6.13
N LEU A 280 18.77 -0.23 5.86
CA LEU A 280 18.05 -0.08 4.61
C LEU A 280 18.53 1.16 3.87
N LYS A 281 18.73 1.04 2.56
CA LYS A 281 19.15 2.16 1.70
C LYS A 281 18.26 2.20 0.47
N SER A 282 17.94 3.39 0.00
CA SER A 282 17.20 3.53 -1.25
C SER A 282 17.53 4.82 -1.97
N PHE A 283 17.33 4.79 -3.29
CA PHE A 283 17.25 5.99 -4.08
C PHE A 283 16.03 5.99 -5.00
N TYR A 284 15.64 7.16 -5.45
CA TYR A 284 14.56 7.40 -6.39
C TYR A 284 15.00 8.54 -7.31
N VAL A 285 14.83 8.38 -8.62
CA VAL A 285 15.06 9.42 -9.63
C VAL A 285 13.94 9.36 -10.65
N ALA A 286 13.32 10.51 -10.90
CA ALA A 286 12.33 10.66 -11.96
C ALA A 286 12.72 11.80 -12.89
N GLY A 287 12.77 11.53 -14.19
CA GLY A 287 12.94 12.54 -15.23
C GLY A 287 11.69 12.61 -16.08
N THR A 288 11.05 13.78 -16.20
CA THR A 288 9.80 13.91 -16.95
C THR A 288 9.92 14.99 -18.04
N PHE A 289 9.53 14.65 -19.25
CA PHE A 289 9.34 15.57 -20.35
C PHE A 289 7.86 15.83 -20.59
N TYR A 290 7.48 17.11 -20.59
CA TYR A 290 6.13 17.60 -20.85
C TYR A 290 6.06 18.23 -22.23
N GLY A 291 5.50 17.50 -23.21
CA GLY A 291 5.15 18.03 -24.52
C GLY A 291 3.78 18.71 -24.50
N GLU A 292 3.35 19.29 -25.63
CA GLU A 292 2.02 19.93 -25.73
C GLU A 292 0.86 18.97 -25.48
N LYS A 293 0.98 17.71 -25.98
CA LYS A 293 -0.04 16.65 -25.86
C LYS A 293 0.56 15.31 -25.49
N SER A 294 1.76 15.29 -24.90
CA SER A 294 2.45 14.07 -24.54
C SER A 294 3.31 14.25 -23.30
N ILE A 295 3.40 13.21 -22.49
CA ILE A 295 4.32 13.13 -21.35
C ILE A 295 5.16 11.89 -21.56
N LEU A 296 6.47 12.02 -21.33
CA LEU A 296 7.41 10.91 -21.24
C LEU A 296 8.10 10.99 -19.87
N LYS A 297 7.95 9.95 -19.05
CA LYS A 297 8.53 9.88 -17.69
C LYS A 297 9.42 8.65 -17.60
N LEU A 298 10.68 8.84 -17.25
CA LEU A 298 11.60 7.79 -16.83
C LEU A 298 11.65 7.79 -15.31
N LEU A 299 11.43 6.65 -14.71
CA LEU A 299 11.47 6.43 -13.28
C LEU A 299 12.45 5.29 -12.96
N ILE A 300 13.39 5.56 -12.05
CA ILE A 300 14.37 4.59 -11.56
C ILE A 300 14.36 4.66 -10.04
N PHE A 301 14.16 3.54 -9.37
CA PHE A 301 14.26 3.45 -7.92
C PHE A 301 14.83 2.10 -7.50
N SER A 302 15.56 2.12 -6.38
CA SER A 302 16.25 0.97 -5.85
C SER A 302 16.10 0.88 -4.35
N GLY A 303 16.04 -0.35 -3.83
CA GLY A 303 16.12 -0.68 -2.42
C GLY A 303 17.25 -1.67 -2.17
N VAL A 304 17.94 -1.47 -1.05
CA VAL A 304 18.98 -2.36 -0.53
C VAL A 304 18.65 -2.68 0.90
N GLU A 305 18.50 -3.94 1.17
CA GLU A 305 18.24 -4.51 2.48
C GLU A 305 19.47 -5.21 3.04
N HIS A 306 19.72 -5.02 4.33
CA HIS A 306 20.57 -5.85 5.18
C HIS A 306 19.93 -5.92 6.55
N THR A 307 19.26 -7.04 6.85
CA THR A 307 18.47 -7.21 8.07
C THR A 307 18.88 -8.47 8.81
N TYR A 308 18.83 -8.46 10.12
CA TYR A 308 18.99 -9.67 10.92
C TYR A 308 17.62 -10.35 11.10
N GLN A 309 17.57 -11.66 10.93
CA GLN A 309 16.36 -12.45 10.92
C GLN A 309 15.69 -12.49 12.32
N ALA A 310 14.37 -12.30 12.34
CA ALA A 310 13.50 -12.50 13.50
C ALA A 310 12.28 -13.37 13.15
N TRP A 311 12.38 -14.16 12.06
CA TRP A 311 11.26 -14.85 11.43
C TRP A 311 10.66 -15.99 12.25
N LEU A 312 11.42 -16.58 13.18
CA LEU A 312 10.91 -17.63 14.06
C LEU A 312 10.04 -17.07 15.23
N GLY A 313 10.09 -15.76 15.45
CA GLY A 313 9.33 -15.15 16.54
C GLY A 313 9.82 -15.58 17.94
N VAL A 314 9.13 -15.13 18.96
CA VAL A 314 9.39 -15.44 20.37
C VAL A 314 8.51 -16.61 20.82
N PRO A 315 9.06 -17.72 21.35
CA PRO A 315 8.24 -18.80 21.91
C PRO A 315 7.29 -18.28 23.00
N LYS A 316 6.09 -18.80 23.07
CA LYS A 316 5.03 -18.37 24.00
C LYS A 316 5.51 -18.33 25.44
N ASP A 317 6.25 -19.33 25.89
CA ASP A 317 6.75 -19.45 27.26
C ASP A 317 7.76 -18.34 27.59
N SER A 318 8.44 -17.80 26.60
CA SER A 318 9.41 -16.71 26.75
C SER A 318 8.75 -15.32 26.77
N LEU A 319 7.50 -15.15 26.30
CA LEU A 319 6.83 -13.85 26.21
C LEU A 319 6.70 -13.11 27.54
N ALA A 320 6.58 -13.83 28.66
CA ALA A 320 6.43 -13.24 29.98
C ALA A 320 7.76 -12.81 30.59
N THR A 321 8.83 -13.58 30.36
CA THR A 321 10.13 -13.47 31.01
C THR A 321 11.20 -12.81 30.16
N HIS A 322 11.19 -13.09 28.85
CA HIS A 322 12.19 -12.59 27.90
C HIS A 322 11.51 -12.24 26.55
N ARG A 323 10.71 -11.20 26.59
CA ARG A 323 9.82 -10.79 25.46
C ARG A 323 10.56 -10.39 24.19
N THR A 324 11.84 -10.04 24.28
CA THR A 324 12.69 -9.66 23.15
C THR A 324 13.54 -10.82 22.60
N TYR A 325 13.38 -12.03 23.17
CA TYR A 325 14.17 -13.19 22.82
C TYR A 325 14.10 -13.48 21.30
N ASN A 326 15.27 -13.71 20.69
CA ASN A 326 15.39 -14.14 19.31
C ASN A 326 16.02 -15.53 19.29
N PRO A 327 15.37 -16.56 18.75
CA PRO A 327 15.94 -17.91 18.64
C PRO A 327 17.23 -17.98 17.80
N TYR A 328 17.34 -17.09 16.80
CA TYR A 328 18.57 -16.99 16.02
C TYR A 328 19.71 -16.40 16.85
N SER A 329 20.87 -17.00 16.78
CA SER A 329 22.04 -16.60 17.61
C SER A 329 23.35 -16.46 16.81
N TYR A 330 23.40 -16.97 15.60
CA TYR A 330 24.56 -16.84 14.73
C TYR A 330 24.72 -15.37 14.31
N LYS A 331 25.96 -14.89 14.30
CA LYS A 331 26.27 -13.48 14.04
C LYS A 331 25.70 -12.93 12.72
N ASN A 332 25.74 -13.76 11.67
CA ASN A 332 25.31 -13.37 10.33
C ASN A 332 24.01 -14.07 9.91
N GLU A 333 23.10 -14.33 10.83
CA GLU A 333 21.74 -14.77 10.51
C GLU A 333 20.97 -13.60 9.86
N THR A 334 21.41 -13.24 8.63
CA THR A 334 20.96 -12.01 7.95
C THR A 334 20.30 -12.32 6.63
N ASP A 335 19.40 -11.42 6.22
CA ASP A 335 18.90 -11.32 4.87
C ASP A 335 19.54 -10.11 4.18
N ASN A 336 19.90 -10.30 2.92
CA ASN A 336 20.61 -9.33 2.09
C ASN A 336 19.98 -9.36 0.71
N TYR A 337 19.27 -8.29 0.34
CA TYR A 337 18.59 -8.22 -0.94
C TYR A 337 18.74 -6.85 -1.60
N TRP A 338 18.84 -6.85 -2.92
CA TRP A 338 18.91 -5.67 -3.79
C TRP A 338 17.81 -5.75 -4.81
N GLN A 339 17.02 -4.70 -4.92
CA GLN A 339 15.95 -4.60 -5.90
C GLN A 339 16.02 -3.28 -6.66
N ASP A 340 16.29 -3.35 -7.96
CA ASP A 340 16.33 -2.22 -8.87
C ASP A 340 15.11 -2.24 -9.77
N ASN A 341 14.43 -1.10 -9.89
CA ASN A 341 13.22 -0.93 -10.68
C ASN A 341 13.39 0.20 -11.70
N TYR A 342 13.05 -0.08 -12.93
CA TYR A 342 13.11 0.85 -14.07
C TYR A 342 11.74 0.89 -14.74
N GLN A 343 11.20 2.09 -14.93
CA GLN A 343 9.91 2.28 -15.59
C GLN A 343 10.02 3.42 -16.61
N LEU A 344 9.48 3.22 -17.82
CA LEU A 344 9.39 4.23 -18.85
C LEU A 344 7.92 4.40 -19.23
N HIS A 345 7.33 5.51 -18.86
CA HIS A 345 5.93 5.83 -19.11
C HIS A 345 5.79 6.82 -20.25
N TYR A 346 4.85 6.54 -21.15
CA TYR A 346 4.46 7.44 -22.22
C TYR A 346 2.94 7.66 -22.22
N SER A 347 2.52 8.91 -22.25
CA SER A 347 1.12 9.29 -22.39
C SER A 347 0.95 10.26 -23.55
N LYS A 348 -0.11 10.10 -24.33
CA LYS A 348 -0.45 11.01 -25.42
C LYS A 348 -1.95 11.22 -25.54
N GLU A 349 -2.33 12.47 -25.63
CA GLU A 349 -3.67 12.89 -26.01
C GLU A 349 -3.78 13.04 -27.54
N PHE A 350 -4.62 12.26 -28.18
CA PHE A 350 -4.93 12.41 -29.61
C PHE A 350 -6.01 13.47 -29.82
N THR A 351 -7.04 13.42 -28.97
CA THR A 351 -8.14 14.38 -28.95
C THR A 351 -8.54 14.63 -27.49
N PRO A 352 -9.32 15.67 -27.16
CA PRO A 352 -9.81 15.89 -25.79
C PRO A 352 -10.57 14.71 -25.16
N ASN A 353 -10.99 13.75 -25.99
CA ASN A 353 -11.75 12.58 -25.54
C ASN A 353 -10.98 11.27 -25.66
N LEU A 354 -9.80 11.24 -26.27
CA LEU A 354 -9.06 10.02 -26.57
C LEU A 354 -7.58 10.17 -26.22
N SER A 355 -7.10 9.35 -25.29
CA SER A 355 -5.68 9.28 -24.93
C SER A 355 -5.19 7.83 -24.84
N ILE A 356 -3.89 7.66 -25.00
CA ILE A 356 -3.18 6.40 -24.76
C ILE A 356 -2.18 6.59 -23.63
N ASN A 357 -2.06 5.59 -22.78
CA ASN A 357 -0.93 5.42 -21.87
C ASN A 357 -0.27 4.09 -22.17
N ALA A 358 1.05 4.07 -22.15
CA ALA A 358 1.86 2.86 -22.27
C ALA A 358 3.05 2.97 -21.33
N ALA A 359 3.44 1.87 -20.76
CA ALA A 359 4.65 1.81 -19.94
C ALA A 359 5.44 0.53 -20.21
N LEU A 360 6.75 0.62 -20.06
CA LEU A 360 7.68 -0.49 -19.99
C LEU A 360 8.21 -0.55 -18.57
N HIS A 361 8.35 -1.75 -18.04
CA HIS A 361 8.98 -1.94 -16.74
C HIS A 361 10.02 -3.06 -16.77
N TYR A 362 11.04 -2.91 -15.93
CA TYR A 362 12.03 -3.93 -15.63
C TYR A 362 12.42 -3.86 -14.17
N THR A 363 12.38 -5.00 -13.49
CA THR A 363 12.85 -5.16 -12.12
C THR A 363 13.93 -6.23 -12.08
N ARG A 364 15.07 -5.90 -11.50
CA ARG A 364 16.16 -6.81 -11.19
C ARG A 364 16.21 -7.01 -9.68
N GLY A 365 16.04 -8.24 -9.23
CA GLY A 365 16.21 -8.62 -7.83
C GLY A 365 17.33 -9.65 -7.68
N TYR A 366 18.15 -9.53 -6.64
CA TYR A 366 19.11 -10.54 -6.26
C TYR A 366 19.52 -10.40 -4.81
N GLY A 367 19.69 -11.54 -4.15
CA GLY A 367 20.08 -11.54 -2.76
C GLY A 367 20.07 -12.94 -2.16
N TYR A 368 20.40 -13.00 -0.89
CA TYR A 368 20.46 -14.24 -0.13
C TYR A 368 20.16 -14.00 1.35
N TYR A 369 19.62 -15.00 1.98
CA TYR A 369 19.68 -15.10 3.44
C TYR A 369 20.67 -16.17 3.87
N GLU A 370 21.36 -15.91 5.00
CA GLU A 370 22.42 -16.73 5.56
C GLU A 370 21.99 -17.36 6.87
N ASN A 371 22.24 -18.66 7.03
CA ASN A 371 21.90 -19.38 8.25
C ASN A 371 23.04 -20.29 8.70
N LEU A 372 23.20 -20.41 10.03
CA LEU A 372 23.92 -21.50 10.65
C LEU A 372 22.98 -22.72 10.80
N VAL A 373 23.34 -23.85 10.22
CA VAL A 373 22.60 -25.11 10.31
C VAL A 373 23.43 -26.09 11.14
N PRO A 374 23.18 -26.21 12.47
CA PRO A 374 24.00 -27.04 13.34
C PRO A 374 23.65 -28.52 13.19
N ASN A 375 24.65 -29.38 13.36
CA ASN A 375 24.54 -30.83 13.42
C ASN A 375 23.67 -31.46 12.31
N SER A 376 23.76 -30.90 11.10
CA SER A 376 22.95 -31.38 9.97
C SER A 376 23.60 -32.56 9.26
N PRO A 377 22.84 -33.58 8.83
CA PRO A 377 23.36 -34.69 8.07
C PRO A 377 24.01 -34.24 6.76
N PHE A 378 25.16 -34.84 6.39
CA PHE A 378 25.78 -34.60 5.09
C PHE A 378 24.84 -34.94 3.93
N SER A 379 23.99 -35.96 4.11
CA SER A 379 23.02 -36.39 3.10
C SER A 379 22.00 -35.33 2.75
N SER A 380 21.63 -34.43 3.69
CA SER A 380 20.74 -33.30 3.45
C SER A 380 21.28 -32.31 2.39
N PHE A 381 22.59 -32.36 2.12
CA PHE A 381 23.29 -31.52 1.16
C PHE A 381 23.91 -32.32 -0.01
N LYS A 382 23.58 -33.59 -0.21
CA LYS A 382 24.22 -34.49 -1.18
C LYS A 382 25.73 -34.62 -0.97
N LEU A 383 26.22 -34.44 0.24
CA LEU A 383 27.61 -34.59 0.58
C LEU A 383 27.93 -36.02 1.05
N PRO A 384 29.09 -36.56 0.78
CA PRO A 384 29.53 -37.84 1.35
C PRO A 384 29.82 -37.69 2.84
N ASN A 385 29.60 -38.77 3.61
CA ASN A 385 30.05 -38.83 4.99
C ASN A 385 31.58 -38.67 5.09
N ALA A 386 32.03 -38.00 6.15
CA ALA A 386 33.47 -37.90 6.44
C ALA A 386 33.95 -39.18 7.12
N VAL A 387 35.19 -39.58 6.83
CA VAL A 387 35.87 -40.71 7.50
C VAL A 387 37.10 -40.18 8.22
N PHE A 388 37.16 -40.38 9.53
CA PHE A 388 38.32 -39.99 10.34
C PHE A 388 38.66 -41.12 11.28
N ASN A 389 39.91 -41.59 11.21
CA ASN A 389 40.41 -42.71 12.04
C ASN A 389 39.54 -43.98 12.03
N ASN A 390 38.97 -44.37 10.87
CA ASN A 390 38.00 -45.43 10.66
C ASN A 390 36.57 -45.17 11.20
N ASP A 391 36.33 -44.03 11.84
CA ASP A 391 34.98 -43.64 12.26
C ASP A 391 34.28 -42.88 11.15
N THR A 392 33.03 -43.21 10.91
CA THR A 392 32.16 -42.51 9.95
C THR A 392 31.42 -41.38 10.65
N ILE A 393 31.71 -40.14 10.26
CA ILE A 393 31.01 -38.96 10.73
C ILE A 393 29.92 -38.66 9.72
N THR A 394 28.66 -38.59 10.17
CA THR A 394 27.45 -38.44 9.32
C THR A 394 26.84 -37.05 9.30
N SER A 395 27.26 -36.15 10.18
CA SER A 395 26.74 -34.78 10.30
C SER A 395 27.86 -33.77 10.59
N SER A 396 27.54 -32.51 10.31
CA SER A 396 28.44 -31.36 10.58
C SER A 396 27.57 -30.10 10.83
N ASP A 397 28.23 -29.03 11.31
CA ASP A 397 27.64 -27.70 11.23
C ASP A 397 28.00 -27.08 9.89
N PHE A 398 27.01 -26.40 9.29
CA PHE A 398 27.18 -25.71 8.03
C PHE A 398 26.74 -24.25 8.15
N ILE A 399 27.36 -23.36 7.37
CA ILE A 399 26.82 -22.04 7.07
C ILE A 399 26.36 -22.07 5.62
N THR A 400 25.08 -21.78 5.44
CA THR A 400 24.42 -21.84 4.14
C THR A 400 23.92 -20.47 3.71
N GLN A 401 23.97 -20.21 2.41
CA GLN A 401 23.31 -19.06 1.78
C GLN A 401 22.27 -19.56 0.79
N ARG A 402 21.03 -19.12 0.95
CA ARG A 402 19.94 -19.41 0.01
C ARG A 402 19.66 -18.17 -0.83
N TRP A 403 19.91 -18.29 -2.12
CA TRP A 403 19.92 -17.22 -3.10
C TRP A 403 18.65 -17.17 -3.93
N LEU A 404 18.18 -15.96 -4.18
CA LEU A 404 17.24 -15.62 -5.23
C LEU A 404 17.89 -14.61 -6.18
N SER A 405 17.76 -14.86 -7.48
CA SER A 405 18.22 -13.93 -8.53
C SER A 405 17.17 -13.91 -9.62
N ASN A 406 16.50 -12.79 -9.81
CA ASN A 406 15.33 -12.70 -10.68
C ASN A 406 15.34 -11.48 -11.59
N ASP A 407 14.71 -11.67 -12.75
CA ASP A 407 14.41 -10.64 -13.73
C ASP A 407 12.89 -10.64 -13.98
N PHE A 408 12.24 -9.47 -13.82
CA PHE A 408 10.83 -9.28 -14.10
C PHE A 408 10.65 -8.09 -15.02
N TYR A 409 10.08 -8.31 -16.21
CA TYR A 409 9.93 -7.26 -17.21
C TYR A 409 8.64 -7.42 -17.99
N GLY A 410 8.21 -6.31 -18.58
CA GLY A 410 7.00 -6.32 -19.36
C GLY A 410 6.58 -4.93 -19.84
N PHE A 411 5.33 -4.89 -20.27
CA PHE A 411 4.68 -3.65 -20.67
C PHE A 411 3.22 -3.64 -20.25
N THR A 412 2.71 -2.43 -20.02
CA THR A 412 1.28 -2.17 -19.87
C THR A 412 0.81 -1.15 -20.90
N TYR A 413 -0.49 -1.16 -21.20
CA TYR A 413 -1.11 -0.18 -22.09
C TYR A 413 -2.54 0.11 -21.69
N SER A 414 -3.01 1.33 -21.98
CA SER A 414 -4.43 1.67 -21.87
C SER A 414 -4.82 2.72 -22.91
N LEU A 415 -5.89 2.46 -23.65
CA LEU A 415 -6.56 3.41 -24.50
C LEU A 415 -7.78 3.94 -23.75
N ASN A 416 -7.78 5.24 -23.46
CA ASN A 416 -8.79 5.88 -22.64
C ASN A 416 -9.70 6.75 -23.50
N TYR A 417 -11.01 6.50 -23.40
CA TYR A 417 -12.04 7.29 -24.05
C TYR A 417 -12.92 7.95 -23.01
N ASN A 418 -13.04 9.28 -23.04
CA ASN A 418 -13.82 10.05 -22.10
C ASN A 418 -14.75 11.03 -22.83
N ARG A 419 -16.04 10.77 -22.78
CA ARG A 419 -17.09 11.66 -23.30
C ARG A 419 -18.22 11.76 -22.27
N LYS A 420 -18.99 12.86 -22.29
CA LYS A 420 -20.00 13.21 -21.27
C LYS A 420 -20.77 12.03 -20.65
N LYS A 421 -21.24 11.07 -21.48
CA LYS A 421 -22.03 9.92 -21.03
C LYS A 421 -21.26 8.62 -20.91
N ILE A 422 -20.12 8.50 -21.60
CA ILE A 422 -19.36 7.26 -21.69
C ILE A 422 -17.91 7.53 -21.34
N THR A 423 -17.40 6.78 -20.36
CA THR A 423 -15.96 6.67 -20.15
C THR A 423 -15.57 5.21 -20.32
N GLY A 424 -14.55 4.94 -21.11
CA GLY A 424 -14.06 3.59 -21.37
C GLY A 424 -12.55 3.50 -21.33
N VAL A 425 -12.05 2.35 -20.90
CA VAL A 425 -10.63 2.02 -20.93
C VAL A 425 -10.49 0.62 -21.49
N LEU A 426 -9.82 0.51 -22.64
CA LEU A 426 -9.32 -0.76 -23.16
C LEU A 426 -7.85 -0.84 -22.80
N GLY A 427 -7.46 -1.82 -22.01
CA GLY A 427 -6.09 -1.93 -21.54
C GLY A 427 -5.64 -3.36 -21.32
N GLY A 428 -4.41 -3.49 -20.83
CA GLY A 428 -3.81 -4.77 -20.54
C GLY A 428 -2.29 -4.69 -20.43
N GLY A 429 -1.64 -5.83 -20.44
CA GLY A 429 -0.19 -5.93 -20.39
C GLY A 429 0.29 -7.35 -20.59
N TRP A 430 1.59 -7.46 -20.74
CA TRP A 430 2.30 -8.73 -20.76
C TRP A 430 3.57 -8.60 -19.91
N ASN A 431 3.80 -9.61 -19.06
CA ASN A 431 4.96 -9.67 -18.20
C ASN A 431 5.62 -11.02 -18.31
N GLN A 432 6.94 -11.05 -18.14
CA GLN A 432 7.70 -12.27 -17.94
C GLN A 432 8.61 -12.13 -16.72
N TYR A 433 8.61 -13.17 -15.91
CA TYR A 433 9.49 -13.35 -14.77
C TYR A 433 10.39 -14.55 -15.00
N TYR A 434 11.66 -14.42 -14.65
CA TYR A 434 12.63 -15.51 -14.61
C TYR A 434 13.36 -15.44 -13.27
N GLY A 435 13.25 -16.48 -12.45
CA GLY A 435 13.90 -16.60 -11.14
C GLY A 435 14.83 -17.81 -11.06
N ASN A 436 16.00 -17.60 -10.46
CA ASN A 436 16.93 -18.65 -10.08
C ASN A 436 16.96 -18.76 -8.56
N HIS A 437 16.65 -19.95 -8.06
CA HIS A 437 16.69 -20.30 -6.64
C HIS A 437 17.81 -21.30 -6.42
N TYR A 438 18.77 -21.01 -5.56
CA TYR A 438 19.87 -21.92 -5.31
C TYR A 438 20.46 -21.76 -3.92
N GLY A 439 21.09 -22.83 -3.42
CA GLY A 439 21.75 -22.80 -2.12
C GLY A 439 23.22 -23.14 -2.23
N ASP A 440 24.06 -22.34 -1.58
CA ASP A 440 25.48 -22.52 -1.47
C ASP A 440 25.90 -22.74 0.00
N ILE A 441 26.60 -23.82 0.29
CA ILE A 441 27.36 -24.00 1.54
C ILE A 441 28.62 -23.19 1.42
N ILE A 442 28.82 -22.23 2.32
CA ILE A 442 30.02 -21.35 2.32
C ILE A 442 31.02 -21.72 3.40
N TRP A 443 30.60 -22.53 4.37
CA TRP A 443 31.45 -23.04 5.43
C TRP A 443 30.88 -24.35 6.01
N ALA A 444 31.75 -25.25 6.42
CA ALA A 444 31.42 -26.45 7.18
C ALA A 444 32.46 -26.69 8.28
N ARG A 445 32.02 -27.17 9.45
CA ARG A 445 32.96 -27.56 10.53
C ARG A 445 33.83 -28.73 10.07
N ILE A 446 33.24 -29.68 9.36
CA ILE A 446 33.97 -30.81 8.72
C ILE A 446 33.70 -30.70 7.24
N VAL A 447 34.78 -30.47 6.47
CA VAL A 447 34.72 -30.25 5.02
C VAL A 447 34.85 -31.56 4.30
N THR A 448 33.90 -31.90 3.43
CA THR A 448 33.94 -33.10 2.56
C THR A 448 33.88 -32.74 1.07
N PHE A 449 34.06 -31.45 0.74
CA PHE A 449 34.06 -30.92 -0.64
C PHE A 449 35.33 -30.10 -0.88
N ASN A 450 35.73 -29.99 -2.16
CA ASN A 450 37.05 -29.43 -2.52
C ASN A 450 37.02 -27.97 -2.98
N ASN A 451 35.83 -27.34 -3.05
CA ASN A 451 35.67 -25.96 -3.53
C ASN A 451 35.43 -25.02 -2.36
N GLU A 452 35.69 -23.72 -2.57
CA GLU A 452 35.39 -22.68 -1.57
C GLU A 452 33.89 -22.61 -1.23
N LYS A 453 32.99 -23.00 -2.16
CA LYS A 453 31.54 -23.08 -2.00
C LYS A 453 31.02 -24.37 -2.62
N PHE A 454 29.97 -24.93 -2.04
CA PHE A 454 29.31 -26.12 -2.57
C PHE A 454 27.84 -25.84 -2.80
N ARG A 455 27.38 -25.94 -4.05
CA ARG A 455 25.98 -25.78 -4.43
C ARG A 455 25.23 -27.10 -4.23
N TRP A 456 24.27 -27.12 -3.30
CA TRP A 456 23.52 -28.35 -3.02
C TRP A 456 22.18 -28.44 -3.76
N TYR A 457 21.55 -27.31 -4.10
CA TYR A 457 20.35 -27.29 -4.93
C TYR A 457 20.36 -26.13 -5.91
N GLN A 458 19.57 -26.30 -6.98
CA GLN A 458 19.27 -25.23 -7.93
C GLN A 458 17.93 -25.50 -8.60
N GLY A 459 17.06 -24.51 -8.58
CA GLY A 459 15.79 -24.51 -9.27
C GLY A 459 15.56 -23.19 -10.00
N THR A 460 14.66 -23.23 -10.98
CA THR A 460 14.28 -22.05 -11.75
C THR A 460 12.76 -21.90 -11.77
N GLY A 461 12.30 -20.66 -11.93
CA GLY A 461 10.92 -20.33 -12.23
C GLY A 461 10.85 -19.46 -13.47
N ASN A 462 9.94 -19.78 -14.40
CA ASN A 462 9.67 -18.94 -15.56
C ASN A 462 8.17 -18.77 -15.69
N LYS A 463 7.69 -17.53 -15.48
CA LYS A 463 6.27 -17.20 -15.50
C LYS A 463 5.99 -16.14 -16.52
N LYS A 464 5.03 -16.40 -17.41
CA LYS A 464 4.52 -15.45 -18.40
C LYS A 464 3.07 -15.16 -18.09
N ASP A 465 2.72 -13.89 -18.05
CA ASP A 465 1.37 -13.41 -17.73
C ASP A 465 0.92 -12.40 -18.77
N PHE A 466 -0.15 -12.70 -19.45
CA PHE A 466 -0.82 -11.80 -20.39
C PHE A 466 -2.22 -11.50 -19.86
N ASN A 467 -2.59 -10.22 -19.87
CA ASN A 467 -3.95 -9.81 -19.57
C ASN A 467 -4.44 -8.72 -20.51
N THR A 468 -5.75 -8.70 -20.71
CA THR A 468 -6.45 -7.60 -21.39
C THR A 468 -7.79 -7.37 -20.73
N PHE A 469 -8.26 -6.12 -20.71
CA PHE A 469 -9.53 -5.76 -20.10
C PHE A 469 -10.24 -4.63 -20.85
N LEU A 470 -11.57 -4.61 -20.70
CA LEU A 470 -12.43 -3.52 -21.15
C LEU A 470 -13.25 -3.04 -19.95
N LYS A 471 -12.98 -1.82 -19.49
CA LYS A 471 -13.73 -1.14 -18.44
C LYS A 471 -14.58 -0.03 -19.04
N MET A 472 -15.87 0.04 -18.69
CA MET A 472 -16.80 1.03 -19.20
C MET A 472 -17.68 1.59 -18.07
N ASN A 473 -17.90 2.90 -18.11
CA ASN A 473 -18.96 3.56 -17.34
C ASN A 473 -19.90 4.25 -18.33
N TYR A 474 -21.20 4.02 -18.15
CA TYR A 474 -22.25 4.64 -18.94
C TYR A 474 -23.22 5.39 -18.04
N SER A 475 -23.31 6.71 -18.19
CA SER A 475 -24.29 7.55 -17.48
C SER A 475 -25.62 7.49 -18.24
N VAL A 476 -26.55 6.69 -17.73
CA VAL A 476 -27.94 6.57 -18.26
C VAL A 476 -28.66 7.91 -18.09
N THR A 477 -28.61 8.46 -16.87
CA THR A 477 -29.07 9.80 -16.51
C THR A 477 -27.94 10.58 -15.85
N ALA A 478 -28.21 11.77 -15.36
CA ALA A 478 -27.27 12.53 -14.53
C ALA A 478 -26.99 11.83 -13.19
N GLU A 479 -27.97 11.10 -12.68
CA GLU A 479 -27.93 10.43 -11.39
C GLU A 479 -27.48 8.96 -11.48
N LEU A 480 -27.86 8.24 -12.55
CA LEU A 480 -27.65 6.81 -12.69
C LEU A 480 -26.51 6.49 -13.67
N SER A 481 -25.52 5.77 -13.18
CA SER A 481 -24.40 5.26 -13.99
C SER A 481 -24.28 3.74 -13.86
N LEU A 482 -24.05 3.07 -14.99
CA LEU A 482 -23.76 1.64 -15.08
C LEU A 482 -22.24 1.46 -15.26
N PHE A 483 -21.72 0.43 -14.63
CA PHE A 483 -20.32 0.02 -14.68
C PHE A 483 -20.20 -1.40 -15.18
N ALA A 484 -19.26 -1.66 -16.10
CA ALA A 484 -18.87 -2.99 -16.54
C ALA A 484 -17.34 -3.05 -16.70
N ASP A 485 -16.74 -4.14 -16.28
CA ASP A 485 -15.31 -4.39 -16.35
C ASP A 485 -15.08 -5.88 -16.64
N LEU A 486 -14.53 -6.18 -17.81
CA LEU A 486 -14.30 -7.54 -18.28
C LEU A 486 -12.81 -7.75 -18.47
N GLN A 487 -12.23 -8.71 -17.78
CA GLN A 487 -10.81 -9.04 -17.87
C GLN A 487 -10.62 -10.48 -18.31
N PHE A 488 -9.69 -10.69 -19.24
CA PHE A 488 -9.13 -11.98 -19.59
C PHE A 488 -7.65 -12.01 -19.18
N ARG A 489 -7.21 -13.12 -18.57
CA ARG A 489 -5.82 -13.34 -18.14
C ARG A 489 -5.35 -14.73 -18.54
N LYS A 490 -4.15 -14.83 -19.10
CA LYS A 490 -3.50 -16.11 -19.45
C LYS A 490 -2.14 -16.21 -18.79
N ILE A 491 -1.89 -17.29 -18.08
CA ILE A 491 -0.65 -17.53 -17.35
C ILE A 491 -0.05 -18.85 -17.83
N ASN A 492 1.26 -18.82 -18.09
CA ASN A 492 2.07 -20.00 -18.29
C ASN A 492 3.21 -19.94 -17.25
N TYR A 493 3.29 -20.95 -16.39
CA TYR A 493 4.26 -21.03 -15.33
C TYR A 493 4.97 -22.35 -15.34
N SER A 494 6.29 -22.35 -15.43
CA SER A 494 7.14 -23.53 -15.34
C SER A 494 8.14 -23.38 -14.19
N ILE A 495 8.20 -24.42 -13.38
CA ILE A 495 9.19 -24.62 -12.30
C ILE A 495 10.05 -25.77 -12.75
N ALA A 496 11.39 -25.69 -12.55
CA ALA A 496 12.30 -26.79 -12.89
C ALA A 496 13.47 -26.86 -11.91
N GLY A 497 14.02 -28.05 -11.74
CA GLY A 497 15.17 -28.32 -10.90
C GLY A 497 14.83 -28.87 -9.53
N THR A 498 15.70 -28.66 -8.55
CA THR A 498 15.54 -29.15 -7.18
C THR A 498 15.35 -28.02 -6.18
N ASP A 499 14.62 -28.27 -5.10
CA ASP A 499 14.52 -27.39 -3.93
C ASP A 499 15.61 -27.67 -2.89
N GLU A 500 15.58 -26.95 -1.79
CA GLU A 500 16.51 -27.06 -0.66
C GLU A 500 16.50 -28.45 0.01
N ASN A 501 15.37 -29.16 -0.05
CA ASN A 501 15.20 -30.53 0.45
C ASN A 501 15.58 -31.59 -0.59
N LEU A 502 16.22 -31.19 -1.69
CA LEU A 502 16.66 -32.04 -2.79
C LEU A 502 15.51 -32.70 -3.55
N LYS A 503 14.27 -32.26 -3.36
CA LYS A 503 13.08 -32.70 -4.07
C LYS A 503 13.10 -32.16 -5.50
N ASP A 504 12.84 -33.01 -6.50
CA ASP A 504 12.56 -32.53 -7.86
C ASP A 504 11.21 -31.78 -7.86
N VAL A 505 11.26 -30.50 -8.15
CA VAL A 505 10.08 -29.62 -8.18
C VAL A 505 9.61 -29.31 -9.61
N THR A 506 10.11 -30.04 -10.60
CA THR A 506 9.83 -29.79 -12.02
C THR A 506 8.36 -29.99 -12.34
N GLN A 507 7.68 -28.92 -12.77
CA GLN A 507 6.26 -28.92 -13.10
C GLN A 507 5.87 -27.72 -14.00
N ILE A 508 4.76 -27.86 -14.74
CA ILE A 508 4.24 -26.82 -15.64
C ILE A 508 2.75 -26.60 -15.36
N HIS A 509 2.37 -25.34 -15.24
CA HIS A 509 1.01 -24.92 -14.98
C HIS A 509 0.55 -23.88 -16.00
N ASN A 510 -0.70 -24.02 -16.46
CA ASN A 510 -1.32 -23.13 -17.44
C ASN A 510 -2.71 -22.75 -16.98
N TYR A 511 -2.99 -21.45 -16.93
CA TYR A 511 -4.28 -20.93 -16.49
C TYR A 511 -4.86 -19.94 -17.50
N ASN A 512 -6.18 -19.98 -17.64
CA ASN A 512 -6.95 -19.00 -18.35
C ASN A 512 -8.08 -18.54 -17.44
N PHE A 513 -8.08 -17.25 -17.09
CA PHE A 513 -9.05 -16.66 -16.19
C PHE A 513 -9.92 -15.65 -16.90
N PHE A 514 -11.22 -15.67 -16.61
CA PHE A 514 -12.14 -14.63 -17.00
C PHE A 514 -12.76 -14.00 -15.75
N ASN A 515 -12.53 -12.71 -15.56
CA ASN A 515 -12.85 -11.95 -14.34
C ASN A 515 -13.84 -10.82 -14.69
N PRO A 516 -15.15 -11.10 -14.85
CA PRO A 516 -16.18 -10.09 -15.08
C PRO A 516 -16.52 -9.38 -13.78
N LYS A 517 -16.75 -8.06 -13.89
CA LYS A 517 -17.22 -7.21 -12.79
C LYS A 517 -18.28 -6.25 -13.34
N GLY A 518 -19.26 -5.92 -12.51
CA GLY A 518 -20.31 -5.00 -12.90
C GLY A 518 -20.91 -4.28 -11.69
N GLY A 519 -21.57 -3.16 -11.94
CA GLY A 519 -22.19 -2.43 -10.85
C GLY A 519 -22.97 -1.21 -11.30
N VAL A 520 -23.58 -0.58 -10.34
CA VAL A 520 -24.45 0.59 -10.52
C VAL A 520 -24.07 1.64 -9.49
N VAL A 521 -23.98 2.90 -9.94
CA VAL A 521 -23.82 4.05 -9.05
C VAL A 521 -25.06 4.95 -9.23
N TYR A 522 -25.70 5.28 -8.13
CA TYR A 522 -26.86 6.18 -8.08
C TYR A 522 -26.56 7.39 -7.22
N LYS A 523 -26.52 8.58 -7.81
CA LYS A 523 -26.38 9.86 -7.11
C LYS A 523 -27.78 10.32 -6.66
N ILE A 524 -28.06 10.23 -5.36
CA ILE A 524 -29.31 10.72 -4.78
C ILE A 524 -29.40 12.24 -4.96
N ASN A 525 -28.25 12.91 -4.77
CA ASN A 525 -28.04 14.34 -4.99
C ASN A 525 -26.54 14.64 -5.10
N THR A 526 -26.15 15.90 -5.11
CA THR A 526 -24.74 16.32 -5.21
C THR A 526 -23.86 15.91 -4.03
N LYS A 527 -24.46 15.55 -2.89
CA LYS A 527 -23.77 15.19 -1.63
C LYS A 527 -23.82 13.70 -1.32
N GLN A 528 -24.73 12.96 -1.93
CA GLN A 528 -25.03 11.58 -1.53
C GLN A 528 -25.05 10.65 -2.75
N LYS A 529 -24.39 9.53 -2.61
CA LYS A 529 -24.42 8.46 -3.61
C LYS A 529 -24.53 7.07 -2.95
N LEU A 530 -25.16 6.17 -3.68
CA LEU A 530 -25.21 4.73 -3.43
C LEU A 530 -24.48 4.00 -4.54
N TYR A 531 -23.94 2.84 -4.25
CA TYR A 531 -23.48 1.92 -5.26
C TYR A 531 -23.74 0.47 -4.86
N VAL A 532 -23.85 -0.38 -5.86
CA VAL A 532 -23.87 -1.84 -5.72
C VAL A 532 -22.96 -2.41 -6.78
N SER A 533 -22.15 -3.39 -6.44
CA SER A 533 -21.28 -4.09 -7.37
C SER A 533 -21.21 -5.58 -7.10
N ALA A 534 -20.89 -6.34 -8.15
CA ALA A 534 -20.53 -7.74 -8.08
C ALA A 534 -19.33 -7.98 -9.00
N GLY A 535 -18.39 -8.80 -8.56
CA GLY A 535 -17.19 -9.11 -9.32
C GLY A 535 -16.66 -10.50 -9.08
N ILE A 536 -15.96 -11.02 -10.07
CA ILE A 536 -15.21 -12.27 -9.96
C ILE A 536 -13.73 -11.95 -10.15
N SER A 537 -12.88 -12.57 -9.31
CA SER A 537 -11.44 -12.60 -9.50
C SER A 537 -10.92 -14.01 -9.28
N GLN A 538 -9.90 -14.39 -10.04
CA GLN A 538 -9.25 -15.68 -9.96
C GLN A 538 -7.74 -15.48 -9.87
N ARG A 539 -7.08 -16.38 -9.12
CA ARG A 539 -5.66 -16.31 -8.86
C ARG A 539 -5.06 -17.72 -8.84
N GLU A 540 -3.93 -17.88 -9.48
CA GLU A 540 -3.11 -19.08 -9.43
C GLU A 540 -2.44 -19.25 -8.06
N PRO A 541 -2.04 -20.49 -7.66
CA PRO A 541 -1.15 -20.73 -6.53
C PRO A 541 0.24 -20.10 -6.76
N ASP A 542 0.91 -19.72 -5.69
CA ASP A 542 2.30 -19.23 -5.73
C ASP A 542 3.32 -20.40 -5.77
N ARG A 543 4.62 -20.08 -5.91
CA ARG A 543 5.68 -21.09 -5.97
C ARG A 543 5.67 -22.00 -4.74
N SER A 544 5.61 -21.45 -3.55
CA SER A 544 5.65 -22.23 -2.31
C SER A 544 4.47 -23.18 -2.20
N ASN A 545 3.28 -22.78 -2.69
CA ASN A 545 2.14 -23.70 -2.69
C ASN A 545 2.39 -24.96 -3.51
N PHE A 546 3.17 -24.87 -4.60
CA PHE A 546 3.51 -26.03 -5.42
C PHE A 546 4.68 -26.85 -4.86
N THR A 547 5.72 -26.18 -4.36
CA THR A 547 6.95 -26.86 -3.88
C THR A 547 6.72 -27.53 -2.53
N ASP A 548 5.94 -26.90 -1.63
CA ASP A 548 5.67 -27.37 -0.27
C ASP A 548 4.41 -28.26 -0.19
N ALA A 549 3.73 -28.51 -1.33
CA ALA A 549 2.57 -29.37 -1.38
C ALA A 549 2.91 -30.83 -0.97
N ASP A 550 1.97 -31.46 -0.27
CA ASP A 550 2.11 -32.87 0.06
C ASP A 550 2.20 -33.73 -1.19
N PRO A 551 2.98 -34.83 -1.19
CA PRO A 551 3.16 -35.70 -2.34
C PRO A 551 1.82 -36.14 -2.95
N GLY A 552 1.68 -36.02 -4.27
CA GLY A 552 0.47 -36.39 -5.00
C GLY A 552 -0.67 -35.37 -4.94
N THR A 553 -0.48 -34.23 -4.30
CA THR A 553 -1.45 -33.12 -4.29
C THR A 553 -1.01 -32.00 -5.24
N THR A 554 -1.97 -31.39 -5.94
CA THR A 554 -1.74 -30.20 -6.77
C THR A 554 -2.65 -29.08 -6.30
N PRO A 555 -2.09 -27.97 -5.82
CA PRO A 555 -2.87 -26.80 -5.42
C PRO A 555 -3.71 -26.26 -6.57
N ARG A 556 -4.96 -25.90 -6.26
CA ARG A 556 -5.92 -25.35 -7.22
C ARG A 556 -5.94 -23.82 -7.16
N PRO A 557 -6.25 -23.14 -8.28
CA PRO A 557 -6.43 -21.70 -8.29
C PRO A 557 -7.62 -21.28 -7.41
N GLU A 558 -7.44 -20.17 -6.70
CA GLU A 558 -8.49 -19.55 -5.89
C GLU A 558 -9.48 -18.81 -6.79
N LYS A 559 -10.77 -18.86 -6.45
CA LYS A 559 -11.81 -18.05 -7.11
C LYS A 559 -12.62 -17.30 -6.06
N LEU A 560 -12.72 -15.98 -6.24
CA LEU A 560 -13.44 -15.06 -5.37
C LEU A 560 -14.63 -14.46 -6.12
N PHE A 561 -15.82 -14.54 -5.48
CA PHE A 561 -17.02 -13.80 -5.82
C PHE A 561 -17.19 -12.70 -4.76
N ASP A 562 -17.14 -11.44 -5.18
CA ASP A 562 -17.22 -10.29 -4.31
C ASP A 562 -18.48 -9.48 -4.61
N TYR A 563 -19.30 -9.25 -3.59
CA TYR A 563 -20.53 -8.47 -3.66
C TYR A 563 -20.42 -7.31 -2.68
N GLU A 564 -20.62 -6.10 -3.16
CA GLU A 564 -20.53 -4.91 -2.32
C GLU A 564 -21.74 -3.99 -2.51
N ALA A 565 -22.14 -3.33 -1.43
CA ALA A 565 -23.09 -2.24 -1.45
C ALA A 565 -22.58 -1.11 -0.54
N GLY A 566 -22.52 0.10 -1.08
CA GLY A 566 -21.96 1.23 -0.34
C GLY A 566 -22.79 2.50 -0.44
N TYR A 567 -22.68 3.32 0.59
CA TYR A 567 -23.25 4.66 0.70
C TYR A 567 -22.15 5.66 1.01
N GLN A 568 -22.24 6.83 0.40
CA GLN A 568 -21.35 7.95 0.67
C GLN A 568 -22.14 9.25 0.82
N LEU A 569 -21.83 9.97 1.90
CA LEU A 569 -22.28 11.35 2.15
C LEU A 569 -21.05 12.25 2.21
N ILE A 570 -21.02 13.29 1.37
CA ILE A 570 -19.99 14.35 1.41
C ILE A 570 -20.72 15.67 1.56
N SER A 571 -20.49 16.35 2.68
CA SER A 571 -21.05 17.68 2.97
C SER A 571 -19.96 18.56 3.56
N GLU A 572 -20.21 19.84 3.73
CA GLU A 572 -19.27 20.75 4.35
C GLU A 572 -18.96 20.30 5.79
N GLY A 573 -17.69 19.98 6.04
CA GLY A 573 -17.20 19.53 7.35
C GLY A 573 -17.56 18.09 7.75
N ILE A 574 -18.30 17.33 6.95
CA ILE A 574 -18.68 15.93 7.25
C ILE A 574 -18.56 15.07 6.00
N THR A 575 -17.80 14.01 6.09
CA THR A 575 -17.80 12.91 5.12
C THR A 575 -18.09 11.62 5.86
N VAL A 576 -19.07 10.85 5.38
CA VAL A 576 -19.37 9.50 5.89
C VAL A 576 -19.43 8.54 4.73
N LYS A 577 -18.73 7.41 4.86
CA LYS A 577 -18.79 6.30 3.91
C LYS A 577 -19.14 5.03 4.68
N GLY A 578 -20.07 4.26 4.15
CA GLY A 578 -20.42 2.93 4.64
C GLY A 578 -20.33 1.94 3.50
N ASN A 579 -19.85 0.73 3.78
CA ASN A 579 -19.79 -0.36 2.84
C ASN A 579 -20.16 -1.68 3.51
N ILE A 580 -20.95 -2.50 2.83
CA ILE A 580 -21.27 -3.88 3.21
C ILE A 580 -20.65 -4.75 2.14
N TYR A 581 -19.94 -5.80 2.54
CA TYR A 581 -19.32 -6.73 1.61
C TYR A 581 -19.61 -8.18 1.95
N TYR A 582 -19.64 -9.03 0.92
CA TYR A 582 -19.70 -10.49 1.02
C TYR A 582 -18.76 -11.07 -0.02
N MET A 583 -17.64 -11.64 0.44
CA MET A 583 -16.58 -12.24 -0.34
C MET A 583 -16.66 -13.76 -0.18
N ASN A 584 -17.12 -14.46 -1.22
CA ASN A 584 -17.27 -15.91 -1.23
C ASN A 584 -16.15 -16.54 -2.04
N TYR A 585 -15.38 -17.41 -1.40
CA TYR A 585 -14.23 -18.08 -1.99
C TYR A 585 -14.54 -19.54 -2.33
N ILE A 586 -14.03 -19.97 -3.47
CA ILE A 586 -13.94 -21.39 -3.87
C ILE A 586 -12.46 -21.72 -3.95
N ASP A 587 -12.08 -22.88 -3.40
CA ASP A 587 -10.71 -23.38 -3.35
C ASP A 587 -9.72 -22.39 -2.73
N GLN A 588 -10.13 -21.65 -1.69
CA GLN A 588 -9.22 -20.71 -1.00
C GLN A 588 -8.04 -21.48 -0.39
N LEU A 589 -6.82 -20.98 -0.61
CA LEU A 589 -5.61 -21.45 0.05
C LEU A 589 -5.55 -20.86 1.47
N ILE A 590 -5.55 -21.72 2.49
CA ILE A 590 -5.51 -21.34 3.89
C ILE A 590 -4.38 -22.08 4.62
N VAL A 591 -3.96 -21.55 5.78
CA VAL A 591 -2.88 -22.16 6.56
C VAL A 591 -3.28 -23.56 7.05
N THR A 592 -2.33 -24.51 6.94
CA THR A 592 -2.52 -25.89 7.41
C THR A 592 -2.18 -26.06 8.89
N GLY A 593 -1.47 -25.11 9.51
CA GLY A 593 -0.80 -25.28 10.80
C GLY A 593 0.64 -25.82 10.67
N LYS A 594 1.10 -26.12 9.45
CA LYS A 594 2.50 -26.47 9.16
C LYS A 594 3.30 -25.26 8.74
N ILE A 595 4.58 -25.29 8.99
CA ILE A 595 5.55 -24.31 8.52
C ILE A 595 6.66 -25.00 7.73
N ASN A 596 7.30 -24.28 6.82
CA ASN A 596 8.54 -24.70 6.19
C ASN A 596 9.75 -24.35 7.08
N GLU A 597 10.97 -24.65 6.61
CA GLU A 597 12.21 -24.49 7.36
C GLU A 597 12.52 -23.06 7.80
N VAL A 598 11.95 -22.05 7.14
CA VAL A 598 12.11 -20.63 7.48
C VAL A 598 10.91 -20.05 8.25
N GLY A 599 10.01 -20.88 8.75
CA GLY A 599 8.83 -20.46 9.51
C GLY A 599 7.66 -19.97 8.65
N THR A 600 7.72 -20.10 7.32
CA THR A 600 6.61 -19.73 6.45
C THR A 600 5.51 -20.79 6.49
N THR A 601 4.27 -20.35 6.65
CA THR A 601 3.11 -21.25 6.74
C THR A 601 2.81 -21.96 5.42
N ILE A 602 2.59 -23.27 5.49
CA ILE A 602 2.18 -24.09 4.35
C ILE A 602 0.65 -23.97 4.17
N LEU A 603 0.19 -23.84 2.93
CA LEU A 603 -1.21 -23.62 2.61
C LEU A 603 -1.84 -24.84 1.92
N THR A 604 -3.15 -25.05 2.14
CA THR A 604 -3.97 -26.03 1.42
C THR A 604 -5.29 -25.42 0.98
N ASN A 605 -5.90 -25.98 -0.10
CA ASN A 605 -7.20 -25.52 -0.56
C ASN A 605 -8.35 -26.02 0.33
N VAL A 606 -9.23 -25.10 0.73
CA VAL A 606 -10.55 -25.46 1.27
C VAL A 606 -11.63 -25.23 0.21
N PRO A 607 -12.61 -26.16 0.09
CA PRO A 607 -13.61 -26.07 -0.98
C PRO A 607 -14.41 -24.77 -0.97
N LYS A 608 -14.74 -24.26 0.23
CA LYS A 608 -15.52 -23.03 0.42
C LYS A 608 -15.09 -22.30 1.68
N SER A 609 -15.06 -20.99 1.59
CA SER A 609 -14.94 -20.07 2.73
C SER A 609 -15.61 -18.75 2.38
N TYR A 610 -15.90 -17.91 3.36
CA TYR A 610 -16.42 -16.59 3.09
C TYR A 610 -15.96 -15.56 4.12
N ARG A 611 -15.91 -14.30 3.68
CA ARG A 611 -15.71 -13.12 4.51
C ARG A 611 -16.85 -12.16 4.28
N THR A 612 -17.47 -11.68 5.34
CA THR A 612 -18.54 -10.68 5.25
C THR A 612 -18.37 -9.64 6.33
N GLY A 613 -18.77 -8.42 6.04
CA GLY A 613 -18.63 -7.35 7.04
C GLY A 613 -19.26 -6.04 6.63
N ILE A 614 -19.23 -5.13 7.59
CA ILE A 614 -19.66 -3.74 7.46
C ILE A 614 -18.46 -2.86 7.80
N GLU A 615 -18.14 -1.94 6.90
CA GLU A 615 -17.13 -0.91 7.09
C GLU A 615 -17.81 0.45 7.17
N VAL A 616 -17.45 1.24 8.16
CA VAL A 616 -17.89 2.64 8.29
C VAL A 616 -16.64 3.51 8.44
N GLU A 617 -16.60 4.59 7.69
CA GLU A 617 -15.54 5.61 7.71
C GLU A 617 -16.19 6.99 7.83
N ALA A 618 -15.72 7.81 8.74
CA ALA A 618 -16.23 9.17 8.93
C ALA A 618 -15.08 10.17 9.13
N THR A 619 -15.17 11.32 8.47
CA THR A 619 -14.34 12.49 8.74
C THR A 619 -15.26 13.64 9.17
N ILE A 620 -15.01 14.22 10.32
CA ILE A 620 -15.83 15.29 10.90
C ILE A 620 -14.92 16.46 11.29
N ARG A 621 -15.21 17.64 10.76
CA ARG A 621 -14.63 18.89 11.24
C ARG A 621 -15.45 19.35 12.46
N ILE A 622 -14.93 19.06 13.67
CA ILE A 622 -15.61 19.40 14.94
C ILE A 622 -15.55 20.91 15.17
N LEU A 623 -14.38 21.51 14.93
CA LEU A 623 -14.11 22.94 14.97
C LEU A 623 -13.29 23.32 13.73
N ASN A 624 -13.11 24.61 13.48
CA ASN A 624 -12.27 25.08 12.37
C ASN A 624 -10.81 24.58 12.44
N ASN A 625 -10.35 24.26 13.65
CA ASN A 625 -9.00 23.80 13.95
C ASN A 625 -8.94 22.41 14.57
N LEU A 626 -10.06 21.71 14.70
CA LEU A 626 -10.15 20.34 15.22
C LEU A 626 -10.93 19.46 14.27
N SER A 627 -10.30 18.42 13.76
CA SER A 627 -10.94 17.38 12.95
C SER A 627 -10.79 16.01 13.60
N TRP A 628 -11.76 15.16 13.33
CA TRP A 628 -11.74 13.76 13.69
C TRP A 628 -11.97 12.90 12.47
N TYR A 629 -11.10 11.89 12.30
CA TYR A 629 -11.30 10.79 11.38
C TYR A 629 -11.47 9.51 12.18
N GLY A 630 -12.49 8.72 11.84
CA GLY A 630 -12.71 7.43 12.47
C GLY A 630 -13.18 6.39 11.48
N ASN A 631 -12.82 5.14 11.74
CA ASN A 631 -13.33 3.99 11.01
C ASN A 631 -13.57 2.80 11.92
N THR A 632 -14.51 1.95 11.51
CA THR A 632 -14.80 0.68 12.19
C THR A 632 -15.17 -0.36 11.15
N THR A 633 -14.64 -1.55 11.32
CA THR A 633 -15.00 -2.75 10.57
C THR A 633 -15.54 -3.79 11.54
N LEU A 634 -16.73 -4.31 11.24
CA LEU A 634 -17.30 -5.48 11.89
C LEU A 634 -17.36 -6.59 10.85
N SER A 635 -16.75 -7.74 11.11
CA SER A 635 -16.66 -8.81 10.11
C SER A 635 -16.84 -10.20 10.71
N ARG A 636 -17.24 -11.13 9.84
CA ARG A 636 -17.28 -12.56 10.11
C ARG A 636 -16.60 -13.30 8.96
N ASN A 637 -15.63 -14.17 9.29
CA ASN A 637 -14.73 -14.81 8.33
C ASN A 637 -14.74 -16.31 8.64
N ILE A 638 -15.35 -17.14 7.80
CA ILE A 638 -15.72 -18.53 8.16
C ILE A 638 -15.27 -19.51 7.08
N ILE A 639 -14.79 -20.66 7.56
CA ILE A 639 -14.65 -21.91 6.79
C ILE A 639 -15.79 -22.84 7.22
N PRO A 640 -16.79 -23.11 6.37
CA PRO A 640 -17.93 -23.95 6.73
C PRO A 640 -17.53 -25.41 7.06
N LEU A 641 -16.52 -25.92 6.36
CA LEU A 641 -15.99 -27.27 6.58
C LEU A 641 -14.47 -27.23 6.44
N TYR A 642 -13.76 -27.59 7.50
CA TYR A 642 -12.30 -27.60 7.57
C TYR A 642 -11.82 -28.97 8.04
N THR A 643 -10.85 -29.56 7.35
CA THR A 643 -10.14 -30.73 7.85
C THR A 643 -8.82 -30.29 8.40
N ASP A 644 -8.63 -30.43 9.69
CA ASP A 644 -7.41 -30.18 10.40
C ASP A 644 -6.53 -31.42 10.38
N PHE A 645 -5.24 -31.22 10.12
CA PHE A 645 -4.25 -32.29 10.06
C PHE A 645 -3.22 -32.09 11.18
N THR A 646 -2.96 -33.15 11.94
CA THR A 646 -1.90 -33.16 12.96
C THR A 646 -0.90 -34.25 12.63
N ASP A 647 0.36 -33.92 12.48
CA ASP A 647 1.43 -34.89 12.22
C ASP A 647 1.59 -35.77 13.46
N ASN A 648 1.48 -37.10 13.29
CA ASN A 648 1.67 -38.06 14.36
C ASN A 648 3.02 -38.77 14.15
N TRP A 649 4.00 -38.39 14.92
CA TRP A 649 5.37 -38.90 14.79
C TRP A 649 5.50 -40.34 15.33
N ASP A 650 4.60 -40.76 16.22
CA ASP A 650 4.56 -42.15 16.72
C ASP A 650 4.15 -43.14 15.66
N THR A 651 3.24 -42.72 14.75
CA THR A 651 2.67 -43.60 13.72
C THR A 651 3.18 -43.26 12.32
N SER A 652 3.86 -42.14 12.14
CA SER A 652 4.28 -41.54 10.84
C SER A 652 3.11 -41.29 9.87
N VAL A 653 1.88 -41.10 10.43
CA VAL A 653 0.65 -40.79 9.69
C VAL A 653 0.05 -39.50 10.24
N GLN A 654 -0.74 -38.79 9.45
CA GLN A 654 -1.45 -37.60 9.91
C GLN A 654 -2.81 -37.97 10.52
N ASP A 655 -3.07 -37.53 11.73
CA ASP A 655 -4.38 -37.55 12.33
C ASP A 655 -5.26 -36.47 11.72
N GLN A 656 -6.53 -36.76 11.47
CA GLN A 656 -7.46 -35.85 10.81
C GLN A 656 -8.67 -35.57 11.71
N GLN A 657 -9.03 -34.28 11.80
CA GLN A 657 -10.23 -33.86 12.50
C GLN A 657 -11.07 -32.94 11.61
N VAL A 658 -12.33 -33.26 11.41
CA VAL A 658 -13.27 -32.44 10.63
C VAL A 658 -13.97 -31.46 11.56
N LEU A 659 -13.79 -30.18 11.26
CA LEU A 659 -14.32 -29.04 12.00
C LEU A 659 -15.34 -28.28 11.14
N LYS A 660 -16.32 -27.62 11.78
CA LYS A 660 -17.41 -26.91 11.09
C LYS A 660 -17.56 -25.49 11.57
N ASN A 661 -17.76 -24.57 10.61
CA ASN A 661 -18.02 -23.15 10.83
C ASN A 661 -16.91 -22.44 11.65
N ASN A 662 -15.67 -22.80 11.37
CA ASN A 662 -14.52 -22.24 12.05
C ASN A 662 -14.14 -20.86 11.50
N ASP A 663 -13.66 -19.98 12.37
CA ASP A 663 -13.09 -18.71 11.97
C ASP A 663 -11.81 -18.93 11.16
N ILE A 664 -11.63 -18.14 10.09
CA ILE A 664 -10.38 -18.10 9.34
C ILE A 664 -9.31 -17.43 10.21
N SER A 665 -8.12 -18.05 10.30
CA SER A 665 -6.97 -17.49 11.02
C SER A 665 -6.66 -16.05 10.58
N PHE A 666 -6.05 -15.26 11.47
CA PHE A 666 -5.65 -13.86 11.24
C PHE A 666 -6.76 -12.95 10.71
N SER A 667 -8.00 -13.21 11.11
CA SER A 667 -9.18 -12.50 10.62
C SER A 667 -10.00 -11.96 11.79
N PRO A 668 -9.59 -10.84 12.41
CA PRO A 668 -10.27 -10.28 13.56
C PRO A 668 -11.69 -9.82 13.19
N SER A 669 -12.65 -10.04 14.08
CA SER A 669 -14.05 -9.66 13.86
C SER A 669 -14.31 -8.15 14.02
N ILE A 670 -13.42 -7.44 14.71
CA ILE A 670 -13.53 -5.99 14.97
C ILE A 670 -12.17 -5.34 14.71
N ILE A 671 -12.17 -4.31 13.87
CA ILE A 671 -11.01 -3.42 13.66
C ILE A 671 -11.54 -2.00 13.73
N ALA A 672 -10.90 -1.11 14.50
CA ALA A 672 -11.27 0.30 14.55
C ALA A 672 -10.03 1.20 14.55
N GLY A 673 -10.16 2.36 13.93
CA GLY A 673 -9.17 3.42 13.90
C GLY A 673 -9.79 4.77 14.26
N SER A 674 -9.05 5.62 14.95
CA SER A 674 -9.48 6.98 15.31
C SER A 674 -8.29 7.93 15.29
N VAL A 675 -8.43 9.05 14.61
CA VAL A 675 -7.41 10.11 14.50
C VAL A 675 -8.06 11.43 14.86
N PHE A 676 -7.55 12.10 15.88
CA PHE A 676 -7.88 13.49 16.22
C PHE A 676 -6.72 14.37 15.80
N ASP A 677 -7.00 15.35 14.94
CA ASP A 677 -6.04 16.34 14.48
C ASP A 677 -6.45 17.73 15.00
N TYR A 678 -5.59 18.35 15.80
CA TYR A 678 -5.84 19.63 16.43
C TYR A 678 -4.75 20.65 16.11
N ASN A 679 -5.09 21.68 15.35
CA ASN A 679 -4.23 22.84 15.08
C ASN A 679 -4.41 23.86 16.21
N ILE A 680 -3.63 23.75 17.28
CA ILE A 680 -3.73 24.64 18.47
C ILE A 680 -3.43 26.08 18.06
N PHE A 681 -2.36 26.26 17.30
CA PHE A 681 -1.96 27.52 16.65
C PHE A 681 -1.66 27.25 15.18
N ARG A 682 -1.49 28.31 14.40
CA ARG A 682 -1.22 28.22 12.95
C ARG A 682 -0.02 27.31 12.59
N ASN A 683 0.95 27.19 13.49
CA ASN A 683 2.20 26.44 13.30
C ASN A 683 2.35 25.25 14.23
N PHE A 684 1.36 24.94 15.07
CA PHE A 684 1.42 23.87 16.07
C PHE A 684 0.28 22.89 15.88
N HIS A 685 0.62 21.67 15.54
CA HIS A 685 -0.31 20.59 15.27
C HIS A 685 -0.11 19.45 16.27
N LEU A 686 -1.21 18.97 16.84
CA LEU A 686 -1.26 17.82 17.74
C LEU A 686 -2.13 16.75 17.08
N SER A 687 -1.64 15.52 17.00
CA SER A 687 -2.41 14.37 16.52
C SER A 687 -2.43 13.26 17.57
N LEU A 688 -3.62 12.72 17.84
CA LEU A 688 -3.83 11.53 18.65
C LEU A 688 -4.42 10.43 17.78
N ASN A 689 -3.65 9.36 17.59
CA ASN A 689 -3.98 8.24 16.74
C ASN A 689 -4.23 7.00 17.58
N SER A 690 -5.38 6.34 17.40
CA SER A 690 -5.76 5.16 18.16
C SER A 690 -6.14 4.03 17.21
N LYS A 691 -5.67 2.82 17.50
CA LYS A 691 -6.00 1.60 16.76
C LYS A 691 -6.47 0.52 17.70
N TYR A 692 -7.58 -0.12 17.35
CA TYR A 692 -8.08 -1.32 18.03
C TYR A 692 -8.16 -2.48 17.04
N VAL A 693 -7.66 -3.63 17.45
CA VAL A 693 -7.76 -4.90 16.71
C VAL A 693 -8.29 -5.96 17.67
N GLY A 694 -9.39 -6.62 17.30
CA GLY A 694 -10.00 -7.71 18.04
C GLY A 694 -9.11 -8.95 18.09
N LYS A 695 -9.49 -9.93 18.91
CA LYS A 695 -8.78 -11.21 18.99
C LYS A 695 -8.72 -11.90 17.62
N GLN A 696 -7.65 -12.66 17.38
CA GLN A 696 -7.43 -13.43 16.15
C GLN A 696 -6.95 -14.83 16.52
N TYR A 697 -7.50 -15.87 15.88
CA TYR A 697 -6.93 -17.20 15.99
C TYR A 697 -5.69 -17.32 15.10
N ILE A 698 -4.67 -18.04 15.57
CA ILE A 698 -3.42 -18.26 14.85
C ILE A 698 -3.62 -19.34 13.79
N ASP A 699 -4.45 -20.34 14.07
CA ASP A 699 -4.84 -21.41 13.16
C ASP A 699 -6.37 -21.46 12.93
N ASN A 700 -6.82 -22.34 12.06
CA ASN A 700 -8.24 -22.46 11.70
C ASN A 700 -9.05 -23.39 12.62
N THR A 701 -8.50 -23.78 13.78
CA THR A 701 -9.18 -24.72 14.71
C THR A 701 -10.06 -24.03 15.73
N GLN A 702 -10.01 -22.70 15.84
CA GLN A 702 -10.67 -21.90 16.88
C GLN A 702 -10.27 -22.27 18.32
N ASN A 703 -9.06 -22.78 18.51
CA ASN A 703 -8.57 -23.12 19.83
C ASN A 703 -8.19 -21.85 20.61
N ASN A 704 -8.80 -21.63 21.77
CA ASN A 704 -8.54 -20.44 22.60
C ASN A 704 -7.14 -20.41 23.22
N SER A 705 -6.39 -21.52 23.23
CA SER A 705 -4.97 -21.51 23.64
C SER A 705 -4.04 -21.00 22.56
N ARG A 706 -4.52 -20.93 21.30
CA ARG A 706 -3.77 -20.54 20.09
C ARG A 706 -4.39 -19.30 19.44
N LEU A 707 -4.26 -18.15 20.14
CA LEU A 707 -4.82 -16.90 19.67
C LEU A 707 -3.90 -15.71 20.00
N LEU A 708 -4.04 -14.65 19.24
CA LEU A 708 -3.57 -13.32 19.52
C LEU A 708 -4.65 -12.55 20.28
N ASN A 709 -4.30 -11.97 21.41
CA ASN A 709 -5.23 -11.19 22.20
C ASN A 709 -5.62 -9.88 21.52
N ALA A 710 -6.83 -9.40 21.79
CA ALA A 710 -7.23 -8.07 21.36
C ALA A 710 -6.35 -6.98 21.99
N TYR A 711 -6.07 -5.94 21.21
CA TYR A 711 -5.27 -4.81 21.69
C TYR A 711 -5.84 -3.48 21.22
N ALA A 712 -5.57 -2.45 22.04
CA ALA A 712 -5.74 -1.05 21.69
C ALA A 712 -4.40 -0.33 21.90
N VAL A 713 -3.95 0.40 20.88
CA VAL A 713 -2.70 1.16 20.90
C VAL A 713 -2.98 2.61 20.56
N HIS A 714 -2.36 3.51 21.30
CA HIS A 714 -2.54 4.96 21.14
C HIS A 714 -1.19 5.61 20.91
N ASN A 715 -1.10 6.42 19.86
CA ASN A 715 0.08 7.18 19.50
C ASN A 715 -0.25 8.67 19.55
N ILE A 716 0.68 9.47 20.01
CA ILE A 716 0.53 10.94 20.00
C ILE A 716 1.70 11.56 19.26
N SER A 717 1.45 12.58 18.47
CA SER A 717 2.50 13.35 17.84
C SER A 717 2.23 14.86 17.92
N VAL A 718 3.31 15.60 18.08
CA VAL A 718 3.32 17.07 18.11
C VAL A 718 4.23 17.54 16.99
N LEU A 719 3.73 18.45 16.17
CA LEU A 719 4.46 19.02 15.05
C LEU A 719 4.46 20.56 15.18
N TYR A 720 5.63 21.17 15.02
CA TYR A 720 5.82 22.61 15.05
C TYR A 720 6.59 23.07 13.83
N SER A 721 6.01 23.98 13.04
CA SER A 721 6.61 24.52 11.81
C SER A 721 7.06 25.98 11.99
N ILE A 722 8.27 26.26 11.57
CA ILE A 722 8.92 27.57 11.64
C ILE A 722 9.27 28.03 10.22
N LYS A 723 8.73 29.17 9.79
CA LYS A 723 9.09 29.81 8.52
C LYS A 723 10.16 30.86 8.75
N ASN A 724 11.22 30.86 7.91
CA ASN A 724 12.32 31.80 8.01
C ASN A 724 12.73 32.26 6.61
N ARG A 725 13.61 33.29 6.55
CA ARG A 725 14.19 33.81 5.30
C ARG A 725 15.31 32.93 4.75
N LEU A 726 16.00 32.16 5.60
CA LEU A 726 17.10 31.26 5.20
C LEU A 726 16.63 29.95 4.64
N PHE A 727 15.44 29.50 5.02
CA PHE A 727 14.81 28.29 4.55
C PHE A 727 13.29 28.50 4.46
N LYS A 728 12.62 27.83 3.53
CA LYS A 728 11.16 27.95 3.37
C LYS A 728 10.39 27.49 4.61
N ASP A 729 10.79 26.34 5.16
CA ASP A 729 10.13 25.73 6.32
C ASP A 729 11.12 24.85 7.10
N LEU A 730 11.09 24.95 8.44
CA LEU A 730 11.66 23.98 9.37
C LEU A 730 10.53 23.36 10.17
N THR A 731 10.28 22.08 10.01
CA THR A 731 9.28 21.37 10.78
C THR A 731 9.97 20.42 11.77
N LEU A 732 9.63 20.59 13.04
CA LEU A 732 10.05 19.70 14.13
C LEU A 732 8.87 18.87 14.54
N GLN A 733 9.05 17.54 14.67
CA GLN A 733 8.01 16.61 15.10
C GLN A 733 8.55 15.71 16.21
N PHE A 734 7.75 15.55 17.26
CA PHE A 734 7.99 14.58 18.31
C PHE A 734 6.81 13.60 18.37
N GLY A 735 7.09 12.32 18.26
CA GLY A 735 6.11 11.24 18.31
C GLY A 735 6.36 10.31 19.50
N VAL A 736 5.29 9.88 20.14
CA VAL A 736 5.28 8.82 21.14
C VAL A 736 4.37 7.71 20.65
N ASN A 737 4.93 6.57 20.34
CA ASN A 737 4.18 5.38 19.98
C ASN A 737 3.86 4.55 21.23
N ASN A 738 2.71 3.86 21.18
CA ASN A 738 2.22 3.02 22.26
C ASN A 738 2.24 3.74 23.63
N LEU A 739 1.56 4.88 23.70
CA LEU A 739 1.55 5.83 24.83
C LEU A 739 1.28 5.17 26.19
N PHE A 740 0.49 4.10 26.23
CA PHE A 740 0.11 3.40 27.47
C PHE A 740 0.91 2.12 27.71
N ASP A 741 2.01 1.93 27.00
CA ASP A 741 2.93 0.78 27.15
C ASP A 741 2.20 -0.58 27.06
N LYS A 742 1.23 -0.70 26.13
CA LYS A 742 0.48 -1.93 25.94
C LYS A 742 1.40 -3.03 25.41
N ARG A 743 1.44 -4.17 26.09
CA ARG A 743 2.08 -5.38 25.57
C ARG A 743 1.10 -6.11 24.66
N TYR A 744 1.50 -6.39 23.43
CA TYR A 744 0.67 -7.05 22.41
C TYR A 744 1.53 -7.70 21.33
N GLU A 745 0.94 -8.66 20.65
CA GLU A 745 1.50 -9.40 19.52
C GLU A 745 0.61 -9.17 18.30
N THR A 746 1.21 -9.00 17.11
CA THR A 746 0.47 -8.72 15.89
C THR A 746 0.44 -9.89 14.93
N ASN A 747 1.32 -10.86 15.11
CA ASN A 747 1.44 -12.07 14.32
C ASN A 747 1.93 -13.23 15.20
N ALA A 748 1.72 -14.47 14.74
CA ALA A 748 2.30 -15.68 15.33
C ALA A 748 2.22 -16.83 14.32
N TRP A 749 2.93 -17.89 14.57
CA TRP A 749 2.73 -19.18 13.93
C TRP A 749 2.64 -20.27 14.99
N VAL A 750 2.04 -21.41 14.64
CA VAL A 750 1.92 -22.59 15.49
C VAL A 750 2.02 -23.84 14.63
N TYR A 751 2.84 -24.77 15.06
CA TYR A 751 2.93 -26.13 14.53
C TYR A 751 2.64 -27.12 15.64
N LYS A 752 1.75 -28.07 15.38
CA LYS A 752 1.35 -29.10 16.33
C LYS A 752 1.68 -30.50 15.79
N TYR A 753 2.12 -31.37 16.67
CA TYR A 753 2.42 -32.76 16.36
C TYR A 753 2.13 -33.65 17.58
N ILE A 754 2.01 -34.95 17.34
CA ILE A 754 1.84 -35.97 18.37
C ILE A 754 3.16 -36.72 18.50
N GLU A 755 3.67 -36.83 19.73
CA GLU A 755 4.84 -37.61 20.09
C GLU A 755 4.65 -38.20 21.48
N GLY A 756 4.98 -39.50 21.68
CA GLY A 756 4.78 -40.18 22.94
C GLY A 756 3.30 -40.25 23.38
N GLY A 757 2.36 -40.27 22.41
CA GLY A 757 0.92 -40.28 22.66
C GLY A 757 0.33 -38.95 23.15
N SER A 758 1.10 -37.86 23.11
CA SER A 758 0.69 -36.51 23.56
C SER A 758 0.81 -35.51 22.46
N GLU A 759 -0.09 -34.48 22.44
CA GLU A 759 0.05 -33.32 21.54
C GLU A 759 1.16 -32.38 22.05
N HIS A 760 2.08 -32.04 21.18
CA HIS A 760 3.13 -31.05 21.38
C HIS A 760 2.90 -29.86 20.47
N ILE A 761 3.34 -28.67 20.91
CA ILE A 761 3.18 -27.42 20.16
C ILE A 761 4.55 -26.74 20.07
N MET A 762 4.94 -26.36 18.85
CA MET A 762 5.97 -25.37 18.58
C MET A 762 5.28 -24.08 18.16
N ASP A 763 5.72 -22.95 18.66
CA ASP A 763 5.12 -21.66 18.35
C ASP A 763 6.15 -20.52 18.32
N GLY A 764 5.78 -19.44 17.65
CA GLY A 764 6.54 -18.19 17.66
C GLY A 764 5.59 -17.01 17.53
N TYR A 765 5.72 -16.06 18.44
CA TYR A 765 4.93 -14.84 18.51
C TYR A 765 5.77 -13.63 18.10
N PHE A 766 5.13 -12.60 17.54
CA PHE A 766 5.80 -11.36 17.13
C PHE A 766 5.36 -10.19 18.01
N PRO A 767 6.00 -10.02 19.17
CA PRO A 767 5.68 -8.96 20.11
C PRO A 767 6.12 -7.61 19.57
N GLN A 768 5.29 -6.61 19.79
CA GLN A 768 5.56 -5.25 19.40
C GLN A 768 6.15 -4.45 20.56
N ALA A 769 6.92 -3.42 20.20
CA ALA A 769 7.58 -2.55 21.16
C ALA A 769 6.58 -1.89 22.11
N GLY A 770 6.97 -1.73 23.36
CA GLY A 770 6.30 -0.91 24.34
C GLY A 770 6.34 0.58 23.97
N ILE A 771 6.19 1.45 24.97
CA ILE A 771 6.30 2.90 24.74
C ILE A 771 7.66 3.24 24.13
N ASN A 772 7.64 4.00 23.01
CA ASN A 772 8.85 4.41 22.31
C ASN A 772 8.68 5.81 21.68
N TYR A 773 9.80 6.45 21.36
CA TYR A 773 9.87 7.86 21.01
C TYR A 773 10.61 8.05 19.69
N LEU A 774 10.12 8.97 18.85
CA LEU A 774 10.75 9.40 17.61
C LEU A 774 10.75 10.93 17.55
N PHE A 775 11.88 11.50 17.17
CA PHE A 775 12.03 12.92 16.90
C PHE A 775 12.45 13.11 15.44
N ARG A 776 11.78 14.03 14.73
CA ARG A 776 12.04 14.33 13.32
C ARG A 776 12.25 15.84 13.12
N ALA A 777 13.19 16.18 12.26
CA ALA A 777 13.43 17.52 11.78
C ALA A 777 13.41 17.53 10.24
N ASP A 778 12.53 18.33 9.64
CA ASP A 778 12.44 18.55 8.20
C ASP A 778 12.88 19.97 7.87
N LEU A 779 13.82 20.10 6.97
CA LEU A 779 14.31 21.39 6.48
C LEU A 779 14.04 21.49 4.99
N LYS A 780 13.24 22.51 4.59
CA LYS A 780 12.87 22.80 3.20
C LYS A 780 13.49 24.11 2.72
N PHE A 781 14.08 24.07 1.53
CA PHE A 781 14.72 25.20 0.86
C PHE A 781 13.95 25.68 -0.37
#